data_8d4353a4d305e15a3dd108798b2e1d34
#
_entry.id   8d4353a4d305e15a3dd108798b2e1d34
#
_cell.length_a   1.000
_cell.length_b   1.000
_cell.length_c   1.000
_cell.angle_alpha   90.00
_cell.angle_beta   90.00
_cell.angle_gamma   90.00
#
_symmetry.space_group_name_H-M   'P 1'
#
loop_
_entity.id
_entity.type
_entity.pdbx_description
1 polymer ?
#
loop_
_entity_poly.entity_id
_entity_poly.type
_entity_poly.pdbx_seq_one_letter_code
_entity_poly.pdbx_strand_id
1 'polypeptide(L)'
;MKIALIACVFWFAAGGVAYAAAPAPTAEYAQEGAGAACAGPLWSVYDQCKDRRIAATVSGGVNATTSGEFTVERPTLGALGFDWRTSGDENRTASVRIRYRRVGDKLWSEGLPLHRLHGERVPSESPPLRYVVPNMFSGSLLDLRPDTEYEVHLTLSDPDGVSGEAEKAVTLRTRAEPRPAEDGRVFHVYPFGYEGERKEPSFTGLNAAYYLEGWRHADWSNVSAPRVRPGDTILVHAGIYLDARTEYGTRADRPSLGTPFDGTYYLTQSGTPDRPIVIKAAGDGEVVFDGGGNHNLFNLLAANYNYFEGITVRNTEVGFLLGMKNIIGSSGFTLKRSRIENVGRGVHSDWSGSRDFYIADNVFVGRHDPAQLIGWQANGPWASLPGFPERISGPQGSEYAVKVYGQGHVVAFNRVEHFHDGIDIASYADPDGAPDELPGRIPVAIDILSNDIFAMGDNCIEADGGARNIRVMRNRCFNTAGGAISAQPLFGGPLYLVRNVVVQGVGESLKFSISPAGVLVYHNTFLSESNGSSAASNSHFRNNLLLSHGKKGRGYSVSAYTNYSSSDYNGFYNAPGIETPYAWNSPPFETRADYGAPVERRFAGLKAYSAATGQDRHSAELGHDVFVKAPVPDPAQVARLYRPDDYDLRLRRQSRAIDAGVALAHVNDGHAGRAPDLGAYELGEPLPHYGPRP
;
A
#
# COMPACT_ATOMS: atom_id res chain seq x y z
N MET A 1 -17.31 9.13 50.50
CA MET A 1 -18.13 9.61 49.37
C MET A 1 -17.50 9.08 48.11
N LYS A 2 -18.05 7.99 47.55
CA LYS A 2 -17.53 7.31 46.37
C LYS A 2 -18.08 8.02 45.12
N ILE A 3 -17.21 8.56 44.29
CA ILE A 3 -17.58 9.07 42.97
C ILE A 3 -17.26 7.95 41.98
N ALA A 4 -18.31 7.43 41.38
CA ALA A 4 -18.20 6.44 40.31
C ALA A 4 -17.85 7.14 39.01
N LEU A 5 -16.72 6.77 38.39
CA LEU A 5 -16.40 7.12 37.00
C LEU A 5 -17.27 6.26 36.09
N ILE A 6 -18.13 6.90 35.34
CA ILE A 6 -18.88 6.28 34.25
C ILE A 6 -17.97 6.32 33.01
N ALA A 7 -17.49 5.15 32.61
CA ALA A 7 -16.86 4.96 31.32
C ALA A 7 -17.96 4.93 30.24
N CYS A 8 -18.06 5.99 29.43
CA CYS A 8 -18.88 5.96 28.22
C CYS A 8 -18.18 5.11 27.13
N VAL A 9 -18.57 3.86 27.07
CA VAL A 9 -18.32 3.02 25.91
C VAL A 9 -19.34 3.43 24.85
N PHE A 10 -18.93 4.12 23.81
CA PHE A 10 -19.77 4.35 22.64
C PHE A 10 -19.90 3.03 21.87
N TRP A 11 -20.95 2.32 22.19
CA TRP A 11 -21.51 1.31 21.31
C TRP A 11 -22.25 2.07 20.19
N PHE A 12 -21.71 2.09 19.00
CA PHE A 12 -22.53 2.34 17.83
C PHE A 12 -23.44 1.12 17.64
N ALA A 13 -24.66 1.25 18.12
CA ALA A 13 -25.73 0.36 17.70
C ALA A 13 -25.92 0.58 16.20
N ALA A 14 -25.41 -0.32 15.38
CA ALA A 14 -25.79 -0.42 14.00
C ALA A 14 -27.26 -0.71 13.94
N GLY A 15 -28.07 0.32 13.68
CA GLY A 15 -29.46 0.16 13.24
C GLY A 15 -29.39 -0.58 11.91
N GLY A 16 -29.71 -1.87 11.95
CA GLY A 16 -29.74 -2.71 10.79
C GLY A 16 -30.78 -2.24 9.80
N VAL A 17 -30.35 -1.51 8.78
CA VAL A 17 -31.03 -1.54 7.50
C VAL A 17 -30.59 -2.89 6.90
N ALA A 18 -31.51 -3.84 6.88
CA ALA A 18 -31.30 -5.09 6.17
C ALA A 18 -31.16 -4.74 4.69
N TYR A 19 -29.94 -4.54 4.24
CA TYR A 19 -29.62 -4.68 2.83
C TYR A 19 -29.88 -6.15 2.52
N ALA A 20 -30.86 -6.42 1.64
CA ALA A 20 -30.97 -7.69 1.00
C ALA A 20 -29.61 -7.94 0.34
N ALA A 21 -28.83 -8.83 0.91
CA ALA A 21 -27.57 -9.25 0.34
C ALA A 21 -27.90 -9.77 -1.06
N ALA A 22 -27.29 -9.16 -2.08
CA ALA A 22 -27.23 -9.78 -3.39
C ALA A 22 -26.79 -11.23 -3.19
N PRO A 23 -27.36 -12.19 -3.94
CA PRO A 23 -26.94 -13.57 -3.81
C PRO A 23 -25.43 -13.63 -4.09
N ALA A 24 -24.67 -13.80 -3.02
CA ALA A 24 -23.25 -13.97 -3.13
C ALA A 24 -22.98 -15.12 -4.10
N PRO A 25 -21.88 -15.08 -4.88
CA PRO A 25 -21.44 -16.21 -5.71
C PRO A 25 -21.24 -17.52 -4.92
N THR A 26 -21.59 -17.49 -3.66
CA THR A 26 -21.58 -18.60 -2.70
C THR A 26 -22.59 -19.72 -2.97
N ALA A 27 -23.64 -19.48 -3.75
CA ALA A 27 -24.65 -20.51 -4.00
C ALA A 27 -24.07 -21.68 -4.82
N GLU A 28 -23.22 -21.43 -5.79
CA GLU A 28 -22.60 -22.48 -6.59
C GLU A 28 -21.58 -23.31 -5.79
N TYR A 29 -20.81 -22.67 -4.93
CA TYR A 29 -19.83 -23.39 -4.11
C TYR A 29 -20.42 -24.15 -2.92
N ALA A 30 -21.60 -23.76 -2.45
CA ALA A 30 -22.26 -24.44 -1.34
C ALA A 30 -23.10 -25.65 -1.79
N GLN A 31 -23.47 -25.73 -3.05
CA GLN A 31 -24.42 -26.74 -3.55
C GLN A 31 -23.74 -27.95 -4.19
N GLU A 32 -22.55 -27.84 -4.76
CA GLU A 32 -21.89 -28.96 -5.41
C GLU A 32 -21.11 -29.82 -4.41
N GLY A 33 -21.73 -30.90 -3.94
CA GLY A 33 -21.04 -31.98 -3.22
C GLY A 33 -20.86 -31.80 -1.71
N ALA A 34 -21.48 -30.81 -1.09
CA ALA A 34 -21.43 -30.65 0.35
C ALA A 34 -22.50 -31.51 1.04
N GLY A 35 -22.08 -32.59 1.70
CA GLY A 35 -22.90 -33.24 2.73
C GLY A 35 -23.16 -32.27 3.90
N ALA A 36 -24.09 -32.64 4.80
CA ALA A 36 -24.48 -31.80 5.95
C ALA A 36 -23.32 -31.23 6.77
N ALA A 37 -22.16 -31.92 6.83
CA ALA A 37 -20.94 -31.47 7.50
C ALA A 37 -20.23 -30.29 6.83
N CYS A 38 -20.62 -29.93 5.60
CA CYS A 38 -20.03 -28.85 4.81
C CYS A 38 -20.93 -27.61 4.73
N ALA A 39 -21.96 -27.51 5.56
CA ALA A 39 -22.96 -26.45 5.55
C ALA A 39 -22.64 -25.26 6.49
N GLY A 40 -21.46 -25.20 7.07
CA GLY A 40 -21.04 -24.11 7.94
C GLY A 40 -20.48 -22.88 7.21
N PRO A 41 -20.05 -21.83 7.92
CA PRO A 41 -19.36 -20.68 7.35
C PRO A 41 -18.17 -21.12 6.49
N LEU A 42 -17.89 -20.39 5.42
CA LEU A 42 -16.96 -20.84 4.37
C LEU A 42 -15.57 -21.25 4.90
N TRP A 43 -15.06 -20.56 5.90
CA TRP A 43 -13.75 -20.83 6.44
C TRP A 43 -13.72 -22.07 7.35
N SER A 44 -14.75 -22.35 8.15
CA SER A 44 -14.86 -23.58 8.94
C SER A 44 -15.17 -24.80 8.05
N VAL A 45 -15.92 -24.58 6.97
CA VAL A 45 -16.20 -25.54 5.92
C VAL A 45 -14.98 -25.80 5.06
N TYR A 46 -14.12 -24.80 4.91
CA TYR A 46 -12.90 -24.86 4.11
C TYR A 46 -11.97 -25.98 4.59
N ASP A 47 -11.69 -26.03 5.89
CA ASP A 47 -10.79 -27.06 6.45
C ASP A 47 -11.38 -28.48 6.40
N GLN A 48 -12.70 -28.60 6.51
CA GLN A 48 -13.37 -29.90 6.57
C GLN A 48 -13.75 -30.47 5.20
N CYS A 49 -13.95 -29.61 4.20
CA CYS A 49 -14.52 -29.99 2.90
C CYS A 49 -13.61 -29.70 1.71
N LYS A 50 -12.41 -29.23 1.95
CA LYS A 50 -11.44 -28.85 0.93
C LYS A 50 -11.19 -29.97 -0.10
N ASP A 51 -10.97 -31.19 0.34
CA ASP A 51 -10.63 -32.30 -0.53
C ASP A 51 -11.78 -32.71 -1.48
N ARG A 52 -13.03 -32.57 -1.02
CA ARG A 52 -14.20 -32.88 -1.84
C ARG A 52 -14.49 -31.82 -2.91
N ARG A 53 -14.19 -30.57 -2.63
CA ARG A 53 -14.39 -29.48 -3.58
C ARG A 53 -13.35 -29.48 -4.67
N ILE A 54 -12.16 -29.88 -4.35
CA ILE A 54 -11.05 -30.05 -5.26
C ILE A 54 -11.37 -31.08 -6.34
N ALA A 55 -11.88 -32.23 -5.94
CA ALA A 55 -12.27 -33.28 -6.88
C ALA A 55 -13.40 -32.83 -7.82
N ALA A 56 -14.31 -31.99 -7.37
CA ALA A 56 -15.40 -31.45 -8.19
C ALA A 56 -14.94 -30.40 -9.22
N THR A 57 -13.94 -29.59 -8.89
CA THR A 57 -13.41 -28.54 -9.79
C THR A 57 -12.52 -29.08 -10.91
N VAL A 58 -11.93 -30.25 -10.73
CA VAL A 58 -10.98 -30.85 -11.70
C VAL A 58 -11.66 -31.84 -12.66
N SER A 59 -12.80 -32.38 -12.31
CA SER A 59 -13.54 -33.36 -13.14
C SER A 59 -14.55 -32.67 -14.05
N GLY A 60 -14.10 -32.20 -15.22
CA GLY A 60 -14.99 -31.75 -16.29
C GLY A 60 -14.85 -30.27 -16.68
N GLY A 61 -13.84 -29.57 -16.19
CA GLY A 61 -13.56 -28.18 -16.58
C GLY A 61 -13.15 -28.03 -18.05
N VAL A 62 -13.43 -26.88 -18.63
CA VAL A 62 -13.00 -26.52 -19.99
C VAL A 62 -11.55 -26.06 -19.93
N ASN A 63 -10.63 -26.80 -20.56
CA ASN A 63 -9.21 -26.43 -20.59
C ASN A 63 -8.91 -25.32 -21.58
N ALA A 64 -9.63 -25.25 -22.69
CA ALA A 64 -9.47 -24.16 -23.65
C ALA A 64 -9.96 -22.82 -23.08
N THR A 65 -9.27 -21.76 -23.40
CA THR A 65 -9.60 -20.39 -22.94
C THR A 65 -10.57 -19.70 -23.86
N THR A 66 -11.59 -19.06 -23.28
CA THR A 66 -12.41 -18.09 -24.01
C THR A 66 -12.07 -16.67 -23.55
N SER A 67 -11.69 -15.81 -24.50
CA SER A 67 -11.39 -14.40 -24.27
C SER A 67 -12.64 -13.63 -23.89
N GLY A 68 -12.57 -12.83 -22.84
CA GLY A 68 -13.64 -11.99 -22.32
C GLY A 68 -13.31 -10.50 -22.35
N GLU A 69 -13.84 -9.78 -21.38
CA GLU A 69 -13.66 -8.33 -21.24
C GLU A 69 -12.21 -7.97 -20.99
N PHE A 70 -11.72 -6.94 -21.70
CA PHE A 70 -10.41 -6.34 -21.51
C PHE A 70 -10.58 -4.92 -20.97
N THR A 71 -9.91 -4.62 -19.88
CA THR A 71 -9.96 -3.31 -19.21
C THR A 71 -8.57 -2.74 -19.03
N VAL A 72 -8.43 -1.45 -19.27
CA VAL A 72 -7.24 -0.67 -18.92
C VAL A 72 -7.52 0.06 -17.62
N GLU A 73 -6.66 -0.12 -16.64
CA GLU A 73 -6.76 0.58 -15.37
C GLU A 73 -6.31 2.04 -15.47
N ARG A 74 -6.56 2.81 -14.43
CA ARG A 74 -6.11 4.21 -14.38
C ARG A 74 -4.58 4.28 -14.45
N PRO A 75 -4.00 5.02 -15.44
CA PRO A 75 -2.56 5.22 -15.50
C PRO A 75 -2.05 5.94 -14.25
N THR A 76 -0.89 5.53 -13.76
CA THR A 76 -0.10 6.30 -12.80
C THR A 76 1.00 7.09 -13.52
N LEU A 77 1.91 7.71 -12.77
CA LEU A 77 3.04 8.44 -13.38
C LEU A 77 4.02 7.48 -14.05
N GLY A 78 4.16 6.26 -13.53
CA GLY A 78 5.18 5.31 -13.97
C GLY A 78 4.67 3.94 -14.33
N ALA A 79 3.34 3.72 -14.38
CA ALA A 79 2.80 2.40 -14.67
C ALA A 79 1.48 2.44 -15.44
N LEU A 80 1.26 1.37 -16.21
CA LEU A 80 0.01 1.09 -16.93
C LEU A 80 -0.47 -0.31 -16.52
N GLY A 81 -1.69 -0.42 -16.02
CA GLY A 81 -2.32 -1.66 -15.57
C GLY A 81 -3.35 -2.20 -16.57
N PHE A 82 -3.46 -3.52 -16.63
CA PHE A 82 -4.33 -4.23 -17.56
C PHE A 82 -5.02 -5.39 -16.85
N ASP A 83 -6.30 -5.54 -17.12
CA ASP A 83 -7.13 -6.67 -16.72
C ASP A 83 -7.75 -7.31 -17.95
N TRP A 84 -7.64 -8.63 -18.08
CA TRP A 84 -8.27 -9.37 -19.16
C TRP A 84 -9.03 -10.56 -18.60
N ARG A 85 -10.34 -10.44 -18.50
CA ARG A 85 -11.23 -11.53 -18.05
C ARG A 85 -11.25 -12.65 -19.06
N THR A 86 -11.34 -13.87 -18.56
CA THR A 86 -11.43 -15.09 -19.39
C THR A 86 -12.41 -16.07 -18.76
N SER A 87 -12.73 -17.12 -19.49
CA SER A 87 -13.40 -18.32 -18.95
C SER A 87 -12.73 -19.58 -19.51
N GLY A 88 -12.88 -20.70 -18.83
CA GLY A 88 -12.09 -21.91 -19.12
C GLY A 88 -10.71 -21.87 -18.50
N ASP A 89 -9.74 -22.53 -19.13
CA ASP A 89 -8.35 -22.69 -18.66
C ASP A 89 -8.27 -23.30 -17.26
N GLU A 90 -9.06 -24.33 -17.01
CA GLU A 90 -9.08 -25.00 -15.71
C GLU A 90 -7.74 -25.69 -15.37
N ASN A 91 -6.94 -25.97 -16.38
CA ASN A 91 -5.58 -26.50 -16.21
C ASN A 91 -4.50 -25.43 -16.05
N ARG A 92 -4.85 -24.13 -16.11
CA ARG A 92 -3.95 -22.96 -15.91
C ARG A 92 -2.75 -22.97 -16.84
N THR A 93 -2.91 -23.38 -18.11
CA THR A 93 -1.83 -23.39 -19.11
C THR A 93 -1.82 -22.16 -20.02
N ALA A 94 -2.90 -21.38 -19.99
CA ALA A 94 -2.98 -20.13 -20.72
C ALA A 94 -2.03 -19.06 -20.14
N SER A 95 -1.59 -18.16 -21.01
CA SER A 95 -0.73 -17.03 -20.67
C SER A 95 -1.04 -15.80 -21.49
N VAL A 96 -0.77 -14.62 -20.94
CA VAL A 96 -0.85 -13.34 -21.68
C VAL A 96 0.52 -12.70 -21.72
N ARG A 97 1.09 -12.63 -22.90
CA ARG A 97 2.34 -11.91 -23.20
C ARG A 97 2.03 -10.45 -23.46
N ILE A 98 2.88 -9.55 -23.00
CA ILE A 98 2.75 -8.11 -23.20
C ILE A 98 4.03 -7.54 -23.80
N ARG A 99 3.90 -6.74 -24.85
CA ARG A 99 4.97 -5.96 -25.47
C ARG A 99 4.57 -4.51 -25.53
N TYR A 100 5.54 -3.62 -25.40
CA TYR A 100 5.28 -2.20 -25.40
C TYR A 100 6.44 -1.43 -26.03
N ARG A 101 6.15 -0.19 -26.49
CA ARG A 101 7.14 0.80 -26.90
C ARG A 101 6.58 2.19 -26.71
N ARG A 102 7.42 3.18 -26.61
CA ARG A 102 6.97 4.57 -26.72
C ARG A 102 6.50 4.84 -28.14
N VAL A 103 5.47 5.66 -28.28
CA VAL A 103 5.01 6.10 -29.60
C VAL A 103 6.18 6.76 -30.36
N GLY A 104 6.45 6.28 -31.57
CA GLY A 104 7.57 6.72 -32.39
C GLY A 104 8.87 5.89 -32.27
N ASP A 105 9.01 5.05 -31.25
CA ASP A 105 10.13 4.12 -31.14
C ASP A 105 9.96 2.96 -32.11
N LYS A 106 11.08 2.45 -32.68
CA LYS A 106 11.04 1.32 -33.59
C LYS A 106 11.08 -0.04 -32.91
N LEU A 107 11.72 -0.10 -31.72
CA LEU A 107 11.94 -1.36 -31.01
C LEU A 107 10.84 -1.58 -29.96
N TRP A 108 10.37 -2.82 -29.91
CA TRP A 108 9.47 -3.30 -28.88
C TRP A 108 10.27 -3.87 -27.72
N SER A 109 9.81 -3.59 -26.51
CA SER A 109 10.27 -4.21 -25.28
C SER A 109 9.24 -5.23 -24.81
N GLU A 110 9.70 -6.26 -24.09
CA GLU A 110 8.84 -7.22 -23.42
C GLU A 110 8.48 -6.71 -22.03
N GLY A 111 7.24 -6.92 -21.59
CA GLY A 111 6.82 -6.74 -20.21
C GLY A 111 6.75 -8.09 -19.47
N LEU A 112 6.61 -8.05 -18.16
CA LEU A 112 6.21 -9.24 -17.42
C LEU A 112 4.90 -9.77 -17.98
N PRO A 113 4.77 -11.08 -18.24
CA PRO A 113 3.48 -11.66 -18.58
C PRO A 113 2.42 -11.28 -17.53
N LEU A 114 1.19 -11.07 -17.97
CA LEU A 114 0.12 -10.80 -17.01
C LEU A 114 -0.03 -12.00 -16.07
N HIS A 115 -0.25 -11.69 -14.80
CA HIS A 115 -0.42 -12.69 -13.76
C HIS A 115 -1.75 -13.42 -13.91
N ARG A 116 -1.71 -14.75 -13.82
CA ARG A 116 -2.89 -15.61 -13.95
C ARG A 116 -3.65 -15.67 -12.63
N LEU A 117 -4.90 -15.25 -12.64
CA LEU A 117 -5.84 -15.30 -11.54
C LEU A 117 -7.00 -16.24 -11.90
N HIS A 118 -7.35 -17.17 -11.02
CA HIS A 118 -8.43 -18.12 -11.34
C HIS A 118 -9.02 -18.79 -10.11
N GLY A 119 -10.02 -18.17 -9.52
CA GLY A 119 -10.83 -18.80 -8.49
C GLY A 119 -10.14 -18.91 -7.12
N GLU A 120 -9.06 -18.19 -6.87
CA GLU A 120 -8.47 -18.09 -5.54
C GLU A 120 -9.53 -17.56 -4.56
N ARG A 121 -9.54 -18.10 -3.34
CA ARG A 121 -10.51 -17.72 -2.32
C ARG A 121 -9.86 -16.87 -1.27
N VAL A 122 -10.56 -15.83 -0.85
CA VAL A 122 -10.19 -14.94 0.23
C VAL A 122 -11.26 -15.04 1.33
N PRO A 123 -11.28 -16.13 2.11
CA PRO A 123 -12.23 -16.29 3.19
C PRO A 123 -11.73 -15.61 4.47
N SER A 124 -12.65 -14.98 5.21
CA SER A 124 -12.44 -14.54 6.59
C SER A 124 -13.75 -14.55 7.38
N GLU A 125 -13.68 -14.74 8.68
CA GLU A 125 -14.83 -14.57 9.58
C GLU A 125 -14.90 -13.17 10.18
N SER A 126 -13.75 -12.58 10.44
CA SER A 126 -13.67 -11.26 11.04
C SER A 126 -12.56 -10.45 10.36
N PRO A 127 -12.94 -9.50 9.51
CA PRO A 127 -14.29 -9.24 8.99
C PRO A 127 -14.80 -10.41 8.13
N PRO A 128 -16.12 -10.58 8.00
CA PRO A 128 -16.68 -11.66 7.19
C PRO A 128 -16.43 -11.43 5.70
N LEU A 129 -15.57 -12.26 5.11
CA LEU A 129 -15.23 -12.24 3.68
C LEU A 129 -15.52 -13.60 3.03
N ARG A 130 -15.98 -13.58 1.80
CA ARG A 130 -16.22 -14.76 0.97
C ARG A 130 -15.88 -14.49 -0.49
N TYR A 131 -14.84 -13.69 -0.71
CA TYR A 131 -14.46 -13.27 -2.05
C TYR A 131 -13.83 -14.42 -2.83
N VAL A 132 -14.19 -14.52 -4.10
CA VAL A 132 -13.59 -15.44 -5.07
C VAL A 132 -12.99 -14.60 -6.18
N VAL A 133 -11.71 -14.77 -6.43
CA VAL A 133 -10.98 -14.04 -7.46
C VAL A 133 -11.52 -14.43 -8.84
N PRO A 134 -11.86 -13.46 -9.69
CA PRO A 134 -12.35 -13.74 -11.04
C PRO A 134 -11.33 -14.53 -11.87
N ASN A 135 -11.82 -15.32 -12.83
CA ASN A 135 -10.99 -15.95 -13.84
C ASN A 135 -10.49 -14.89 -14.82
N MET A 136 -9.19 -14.52 -14.73
CA MET A 136 -8.62 -13.43 -15.52
C MET A 136 -7.10 -13.44 -15.53
N PHE A 137 -6.56 -12.57 -16.34
CA PHE A 137 -5.16 -12.13 -16.28
C PHE A 137 -5.10 -10.68 -15.85
N SER A 138 -4.17 -10.34 -14.96
CA SER A 138 -3.95 -8.96 -14.50
C SER A 138 -2.46 -8.66 -14.40
N GLY A 139 -2.05 -7.44 -14.74
CA GLY A 139 -0.64 -7.07 -14.64
C GLY A 139 -0.33 -5.65 -15.08
N SER A 140 0.91 -5.24 -14.86
CA SER A 140 1.36 -3.88 -15.11
C SER A 140 2.63 -3.82 -15.93
N LEU A 141 2.73 -2.78 -16.77
CA LEU A 141 4.01 -2.22 -17.18
C LEU A 141 4.49 -1.27 -16.10
N LEU A 142 5.75 -1.40 -15.69
CA LEU A 142 6.39 -0.71 -14.58
C LEU A 142 7.44 0.30 -15.10
N ASP A 143 7.92 1.19 -14.24
CA ASP A 143 9.06 2.08 -14.52
C ASP A 143 9.00 2.85 -15.85
N LEU A 144 7.79 3.19 -16.28
CA LEU A 144 7.54 3.98 -17.46
C LEU A 144 7.86 5.47 -17.19
N ARG A 145 8.09 6.24 -18.26
CA ARG A 145 8.29 7.69 -18.13
C ARG A 145 6.94 8.40 -17.93
N PRO A 146 6.87 9.36 -17.02
CA PRO A 146 5.66 10.20 -16.87
C PRO A 146 5.34 10.96 -18.16
N ASP A 147 4.06 11.30 -18.34
CA ASP A 147 3.52 12.07 -19.46
C ASP A 147 3.98 11.56 -20.85
N THR A 148 4.03 10.25 -21.01
CA THR A 148 4.57 9.61 -22.22
C THR A 148 3.55 8.64 -22.80
N GLU A 149 3.37 8.68 -24.11
CA GLU A 149 2.52 7.73 -24.84
C GLU A 149 3.25 6.44 -25.17
N TYR A 150 2.55 5.35 -24.93
CA TYR A 150 3.01 3.98 -25.22
C TYR A 150 2.01 3.23 -26.07
N GLU A 151 2.52 2.53 -27.07
CA GLU A 151 1.80 1.47 -27.77
C GLU A 151 2.03 0.16 -27.02
N VAL A 152 0.96 -0.55 -26.72
CA VAL A 152 0.97 -1.81 -25.96
C VAL A 152 0.22 -2.88 -26.74
N HIS A 153 0.85 -4.04 -26.89
CA HIS A 153 0.25 -5.23 -27.50
C HIS A 153 0.23 -6.38 -26.48
N LEU A 154 -0.94 -6.98 -26.31
CA LEU A 154 -1.13 -8.16 -25.47
C LEU A 154 -1.60 -9.32 -26.34
N THR A 155 -1.03 -10.50 -26.10
CA THR A 155 -1.37 -11.74 -26.82
C THR A 155 -1.72 -12.82 -25.80
N LEU A 156 -2.97 -13.27 -25.83
CA LEU A 156 -3.49 -14.41 -25.08
C LEU A 156 -3.19 -15.68 -25.85
N SER A 157 -2.56 -16.65 -25.22
CA SER A 157 -2.25 -17.97 -25.81
C SER A 157 -2.59 -19.08 -24.82
N ASP A 158 -3.08 -20.19 -25.36
CA ASP A 158 -3.40 -21.38 -24.60
C ASP A 158 -3.10 -22.61 -25.46
N PRO A 159 -2.33 -23.61 -24.98
CA PRO A 159 -2.06 -24.85 -25.70
C PRO A 159 -3.34 -25.62 -26.06
N ASP A 160 -4.41 -25.50 -25.28
CA ASP A 160 -5.70 -26.14 -25.51
C ASP A 160 -6.62 -25.34 -26.46
N GLY A 161 -6.16 -24.16 -26.87
CA GLY A 161 -6.84 -23.27 -27.82
C GLY A 161 -7.48 -22.05 -27.17
N VAL A 162 -7.61 -20.98 -27.98
CA VAL A 162 -8.25 -19.73 -27.60
C VAL A 162 -9.46 -19.48 -28.49
N SER A 163 -10.60 -19.20 -27.84
CA SER A 163 -11.82 -18.73 -28.52
C SER A 163 -12.00 -17.24 -28.31
N GLY A 164 -12.50 -16.53 -29.30
CA GLY A 164 -12.65 -15.07 -29.26
C GLY A 164 -11.38 -14.34 -29.67
N GLU A 165 -11.26 -13.06 -29.29
CA GLU A 165 -10.15 -12.20 -29.65
C GLU A 165 -8.91 -12.51 -28.82
N ALA A 166 -7.85 -13.02 -29.42
CA ALA A 166 -6.62 -13.41 -28.74
C ALA A 166 -5.57 -12.28 -28.65
N GLU A 167 -5.80 -11.14 -29.30
CA GLU A 167 -4.87 -10.02 -29.32
C GLU A 167 -5.56 -8.72 -28.93
N LYS A 168 -4.87 -7.88 -28.17
CA LYS A 168 -5.29 -6.52 -27.84
C LYS A 168 -4.17 -5.54 -28.16
N ALA A 169 -4.53 -4.41 -28.77
CA ALA A 169 -3.61 -3.32 -29.05
C ALA A 169 -4.22 -2.01 -28.56
N VAL A 170 -3.48 -1.29 -27.74
CA VAL A 170 -3.93 -0.01 -27.16
C VAL A 170 -2.79 1.00 -27.17
N THR A 171 -3.16 2.28 -27.29
CA THR A 171 -2.23 3.41 -27.10
C THR A 171 -2.66 4.17 -25.86
N LEU A 172 -1.76 4.33 -24.92
CA LEU A 172 -2.04 4.88 -23.61
C LEU A 172 -0.95 5.87 -23.19
N ARG A 173 -1.33 6.88 -22.42
CA ARG A 173 -0.41 7.85 -21.85
C ARG A 173 -0.31 7.67 -20.34
N THR A 174 0.90 7.62 -19.80
CA THR A 174 1.16 7.74 -18.36
C THR A 174 0.78 9.14 -17.89
N ARG A 175 0.36 9.24 -16.63
CA ARG A 175 -0.05 10.52 -16.04
C ARG A 175 1.15 11.46 -15.88
N ALA A 176 0.94 12.75 -16.15
CA ALA A 176 1.91 13.79 -15.84
C ALA A 176 2.02 14.02 -14.32
N GLU A 177 3.18 14.44 -13.85
CA GLU A 177 3.31 14.92 -12.47
C GLU A 177 2.50 16.22 -12.31
N PRO A 178 1.63 16.32 -11.28
CA PRO A 178 0.82 17.50 -11.06
C PRO A 178 1.69 18.74 -10.81
N ARG A 179 1.28 19.87 -11.39
CA ARG A 179 1.94 21.18 -11.25
C ARG A 179 0.94 22.33 -11.25
N PRO A 180 1.28 23.48 -10.65
CA PRO A 180 0.49 24.70 -10.76
C PRO A 180 0.30 25.13 -12.21
N ALA A 181 -0.86 25.75 -12.53
CA ALA A 181 -1.07 26.40 -13.81
C ALA A 181 -0.25 27.70 -13.90
N GLU A 182 0.31 27.98 -15.09
CA GLU A 182 1.20 29.15 -15.28
C GLU A 182 0.44 30.47 -15.42
N ASP A 183 -0.83 30.42 -15.85
CA ASP A 183 -1.68 31.56 -16.18
C ASP A 183 -2.77 31.87 -15.12
N GLY A 184 -2.68 31.24 -13.94
CA GLY A 184 -3.61 31.43 -12.85
C GLY A 184 -3.43 32.78 -12.13
N ARG A 185 -4.49 33.24 -11.46
CA ARG A 185 -4.38 34.40 -10.57
C ARG A 185 -3.55 34.00 -9.34
N VAL A 186 -2.81 34.97 -8.82
CA VAL A 186 -2.01 34.80 -7.62
C VAL A 186 -2.58 35.66 -6.49
N PHE A 187 -2.79 35.06 -5.33
CA PHE A 187 -3.24 35.72 -4.10
C PHE A 187 -2.16 35.54 -3.03
N HIS A 188 -1.84 36.61 -2.31
CA HIS A 188 -0.85 36.60 -1.23
C HIS A 188 -1.53 36.50 0.13
N VAL A 189 -1.14 35.55 0.95
CA VAL A 189 -1.70 35.33 2.28
C VAL A 189 -0.62 35.55 3.34
N TYR A 190 -0.93 36.42 4.28
CA TYR A 190 -0.05 36.77 5.40
C TYR A 190 -0.65 36.27 6.73
N PRO A 191 0.18 35.95 7.73
CA PRO A 191 -0.30 35.56 9.04
C PRO A 191 -0.96 36.75 9.76
N PHE A 192 -1.79 36.43 10.76
CA PHE A 192 -2.37 37.44 11.62
C PHE A 192 -1.29 38.26 12.32
N GLY A 193 -1.45 39.57 12.38
CA GLY A 193 -0.46 40.48 13.00
C GLY A 193 0.78 40.77 12.14
N TYR A 194 0.80 40.38 10.87
CA TYR A 194 1.90 40.74 9.98
C TYR A 194 1.96 42.27 9.71
N GLU A 195 3.08 42.90 10.03
CA GLU A 195 3.29 44.37 9.92
C GLU A 195 4.20 44.76 8.73
N GLY A 196 4.76 43.78 8.00
CA GLY A 196 5.63 44.07 6.85
C GLY A 196 4.89 44.54 5.59
N GLU A 197 5.65 44.83 4.54
CA GLU A 197 5.11 45.17 3.23
C GLU A 197 4.38 43.97 2.61
N ARG A 198 3.20 44.20 2.03
CA ARG A 198 2.38 43.17 1.42
C ARG A 198 2.35 43.31 -0.08
N LYS A 199 2.44 42.19 -0.77
CA LYS A 199 2.20 42.10 -2.22
C LYS A 199 0.71 41.91 -2.47
N GLU A 200 0.17 42.73 -3.39
CA GLU A 200 -1.25 42.66 -3.72
C GLU A 200 -1.56 41.68 -4.87
N PRO A 201 -2.76 41.09 -4.91
CA PRO A 201 -3.83 41.19 -3.89
C PRO A 201 -3.48 40.38 -2.64
N SER A 202 -3.60 41.00 -1.46
CA SER A 202 -3.17 40.42 -0.18
C SER A 202 -4.35 40.19 0.78
N PHE A 203 -4.18 39.15 1.60
CA PHE A 203 -5.18 38.72 2.57
C PHE A 203 -4.52 38.32 3.88
N THR A 204 -5.21 38.48 4.99
CA THR A 204 -4.82 37.96 6.29
C THR A 204 -5.54 36.64 6.53
N GLY A 205 -4.74 35.54 6.61
CA GLY A 205 -5.27 34.19 6.77
C GLY A 205 -5.82 33.56 5.49
N LEU A 206 -5.79 32.22 5.44
CA LEU A 206 -6.14 31.46 4.25
C LEU A 206 -7.61 31.65 3.83
N ASN A 207 -8.54 31.63 4.81
CA ASN A 207 -9.96 31.72 4.51
C ASN A 207 -10.36 33.05 3.81
N ALA A 208 -9.68 34.15 4.14
CA ALA A 208 -9.91 35.43 3.50
C ALA A 208 -9.50 35.46 2.02
N ALA A 209 -8.49 34.75 1.65
CA ALA A 209 -8.09 34.59 0.25
C ALA A 209 -8.98 33.58 -0.49
N TYR A 210 -9.38 32.51 0.18
CA TYR A 210 -10.11 31.40 -0.41
C TYR A 210 -11.56 31.73 -0.72
N TYR A 211 -12.25 32.52 0.17
CA TYR A 211 -13.66 32.87 0.08
C TYR A 211 -13.88 34.34 -0.20
N LEU A 212 -15.03 34.69 -0.81
CA LEU A 212 -15.44 36.10 -1.06
C LEU A 212 -15.87 36.78 0.22
N GLU A 213 -16.79 36.15 0.96
CA GLU A 213 -17.39 36.68 2.21
C GLU A 213 -17.77 35.52 3.12
N GLY A 214 -18.24 35.81 4.32
CA GLY A 214 -18.84 34.81 5.21
C GLY A 214 -17.87 33.92 6.00
N TRP A 215 -16.59 33.99 5.68
CA TRP A 215 -15.56 33.17 6.36
C TRP A 215 -15.39 33.50 7.86
N ARG A 216 -15.99 34.58 8.32
CA ARG A 216 -16.04 35.02 9.72
C ARG A 216 -17.26 34.53 10.48
N HIS A 217 -18.18 33.82 9.86
CA HIS A 217 -19.37 33.30 10.50
C HIS A 217 -19.19 31.87 10.97
N ALA A 218 -19.56 31.58 12.21
CA ALA A 218 -19.49 30.23 12.77
C ALA A 218 -20.52 29.26 12.15
N ASP A 219 -21.45 29.79 11.36
CA ASP A 219 -22.44 28.99 10.64
C ASP A 219 -21.89 28.58 9.28
N TRP A 220 -21.40 27.38 9.21
CA TRP A 220 -20.83 26.80 7.99
C TRP A 220 -21.85 26.58 6.88
N SER A 221 -23.15 26.59 7.19
CA SER A 221 -24.21 26.55 6.15
C SER A 221 -24.25 27.80 5.31
N ASN A 222 -23.69 28.90 5.79
CA ASN A 222 -23.59 30.20 5.15
C ASN A 222 -22.18 30.57 4.66
N VAL A 223 -21.33 29.55 4.43
CA VAL A 223 -20.01 29.78 3.83
C VAL A 223 -20.18 30.42 2.47
N SER A 224 -19.52 31.54 2.27
CA SER A 224 -19.54 32.30 1.03
C SER A 224 -19.04 31.50 -0.16
N ALA A 225 -19.44 31.90 -1.34
CA ALA A 225 -18.90 31.32 -2.56
C ALA A 225 -17.37 31.47 -2.60
N PRO A 226 -16.63 30.46 -3.06
CA PRO A 226 -15.20 30.54 -3.19
C PRO A 226 -14.76 31.67 -4.11
N ARG A 227 -13.75 32.43 -3.69
CA ARG A 227 -13.04 33.39 -4.53
C ARG A 227 -12.18 32.71 -5.56
N VAL A 228 -11.54 31.60 -5.10
CA VAL A 228 -10.61 30.82 -5.91
C VAL A 228 -11.33 30.05 -7.02
N ARG A 229 -10.64 29.90 -8.15
CA ARG A 229 -11.09 29.19 -9.35
C ARG A 229 -10.03 28.22 -9.81
N PRO A 230 -10.37 27.25 -10.66
CA PRO A 230 -9.38 26.35 -11.24
C PRO A 230 -8.20 27.11 -11.86
N GLY A 231 -6.98 26.75 -11.40
CA GLY A 231 -5.72 27.35 -11.83
C GLY A 231 -5.18 28.46 -10.92
N ASP A 232 -5.96 28.96 -9.98
CA ASP A 232 -5.48 29.99 -9.04
C ASP A 232 -4.45 29.45 -8.06
N THR A 233 -3.50 30.31 -7.69
CA THR A 233 -2.47 30.03 -6.71
C THR A 233 -2.58 30.97 -5.51
N ILE A 234 -2.67 30.40 -4.32
CA ILE A 234 -2.51 31.12 -3.06
C ILE A 234 -1.06 30.91 -2.59
N LEU A 235 -0.29 32.01 -2.59
CA LEU A 235 1.06 32.05 -2.01
C LEU A 235 0.97 32.43 -0.54
N VAL A 236 1.35 31.49 0.32
CA VAL A 236 1.30 31.66 1.77
C VAL A 236 2.67 32.12 2.24
N HIS A 237 2.74 33.28 2.84
CA HIS A 237 3.96 33.88 3.37
C HIS A 237 4.34 33.29 4.71
N ALA A 238 5.62 33.37 5.07
CA ALA A 238 6.18 32.84 6.31
C ALA A 238 5.39 33.26 7.56
N GLY A 239 5.15 32.32 8.46
CA GLY A 239 4.49 32.54 9.74
C GLY A 239 3.61 31.39 10.20
N ILE A 240 2.96 31.58 11.35
CA ILE A 240 2.09 30.60 11.97
C ILE A 240 0.63 31.01 11.74
N TYR A 241 -0.12 30.10 11.16
CA TYR A 241 -1.53 30.30 10.79
C TYR A 241 -2.42 29.52 11.77
N LEU A 242 -2.59 30.05 12.95
CA LEU A 242 -3.49 29.55 14.01
C LEU A 242 -4.72 30.46 14.15
N ASP A 243 -4.48 31.75 14.34
CA ASP A 243 -5.51 32.73 14.73
C ASP A 243 -6.55 32.97 13.65
N ALA A 244 -6.13 33.01 12.38
CA ALA A 244 -7.03 33.31 11.26
C ALA A 244 -8.15 32.28 11.09
N ARG A 245 -8.02 31.08 11.61
CA ARG A 245 -9.04 30.03 11.56
C ARG A 245 -9.76 29.78 12.87
N THR A 246 -9.11 30.09 14.01
CA THR A 246 -9.67 29.88 15.34
C THR A 246 -10.38 31.11 15.91
N GLU A 247 -10.39 32.23 15.17
CA GLU A 247 -11.00 33.50 15.59
C GLU A 247 -12.44 33.34 16.09
N TYR A 248 -13.17 32.37 15.58
CA TYR A 248 -14.53 32.09 16.02
C TYR A 248 -14.62 31.40 17.37
N GLY A 249 -13.78 30.42 17.60
CA GLY A 249 -13.81 29.62 18.82
C GLY A 249 -13.33 30.35 20.04
N THR A 250 -12.56 31.43 19.86
CA THR A 250 -11.91 32.18 20.95
C THR A 250 -12.57 33.51 21.31
N ARG A 251 -13.54 33.95 20.53
CA ARG A 251 -14.24 35.23 20.82
C ARG A 251 -15.16 35.14 22.01
N ALA A 252 -15.05 36.07 22.94
CA ALA A 252 -15.88 36.15 24.14
C ALA A 252 -17.39 36.34 23.86
N ASP A 253 -17.74 36.94 22.75
CA ASP A 253 -19.12 37.15 22.29
C ASP A 253 -19.70 35.91 21.56
N ARG A 254 -18.84 34.92 21.29
CA ARG A 254 -19.23 33.66 20.67
C ARG A 254 -18.48 32.55 21.36
N PRO A 255 -19.05 31.95 22.41
CA PRO A 255 -18.41 30.85 23.09
C PRO A 255 -18.10 29.74 22.10
N SER A 256 -16.88 29.26 22.15
CA SER A 256 -16.47 28.04 21.44
C SER A 256 -17.52 26.98 21.75
N LEU A 257 -18.03 26.35 20.71
CA LEU A 257 -18.95 25.22 20.90
C LEU A 257 -18.24 23.99 21.48
N GLY A 258 -16.91 24.05 21.65
CA GLY A 258 -16.11 22.95 22.15
C GLY A 258 -16.20 21.75 21.24
N THR A 259 -16.45 21.96 19.97
CA THR A 259 -16.60 20.88 18.99
C THR A 259 -15.25 20.53 18.39
N PRO A 260 -15.05 19.27 18.00
CA PRO A 260 -13.82 18.83 17.35
C PRO A 260 -13.53 19.52 16.00
N PHE A 261 -14.46 20.31 15.51
CA PHE A 261 -14.39 20.98 14.20
C PHE A 261 -13.92 22.42 14.28
N ASP A 262 -13.83 22.99 15.48
CA ASP A 262 -13.32 24.34 15.67
C ASP A 262 -11.90 24.45 15.10
N GLY A 263 -11.69 25.50 14.27
CA GLY A 263 -10.40 25.75 13.63
C GLY A 263 -10.09 24.89 12.40
N THR A 264 -11.07 24.24 11.79
CA THR A 264 -10.91 23.50 10.54
C THR A 264 -11.00 24.43 9.32
N TYR A 265 -10.09 24.27 8.36
CA TYR A 265 -10.21 24.85 7.02
C TYR A 265 -11.11 23.96 6.15
N TYR A 266 -12.32 24.40 5.84
CA TYR A 266 -13.20 23.72 4.91
C TYR A 266 -12.97 24.27 3.51
N LEU A 267 -12.31 23.49 2.65
CA LEU A 267 -11.99 23.89 1.29
C LEU A 267 -12.96 23.19 0.34
N THR A 268 -13.82 23.94 -0.31
CA THR A 268 -14.97 23.39 -1.05
C THR A 268 -14.84 23.48 -2.56
N GLN A 269 -13.87 24.25 -3.08
CA GLN A 269 -13.71 24.47 -4.51
C GLN A 269 -12.85 23.37 -5.13
N SER A 270 -13.30 22.86 -6.28
CA SER A 270 -12.54 21.95 -7.11
C SER A 270 -11.74 22.68 -8.18
N GLY A 271 -10.51 22.23 -8.39
CA GLY A 271 -9.73 22.50 -9.60
C GLY A 271 -10.02 21.48 -10.71
N THR A 272 -9.13 21.39 -11.67
CA THR A 272 -9.10 20.36 -12.73
C THR A 272 -7.69 19.74 -12.83
N PRO A 273 -7.51 18.62 -13.53
CA PRO A 273 -6.18 18.01 -13.68
C PRO A 273 -5.11 18.99 -14.17
N ASP A 274 -5.44 19.83 -15.15
CA ASP A 274 -4.51 20.79 -15.76
C ASP A 274 -4.49 22.15 -15.03
N ARG A 275 -5.49 22.41 -14.19
CA ARG A 275 -5.68 23.66 -13.48
C ARG A 275 -6.09 23.42 -12.02
N PRO A 276 -5.20 22.85 -11.20
CA PRO A 276 -5.49 22.65 -9.78
C PRO A 276 -5.64 23.99 -9.06
N ILE A 277 -6.29 23.97 -7.89
CA ILE A 277 -6.24 25.06 -6.93
C ILE A 277 -5.01 24.86 -6.07
N VAL A 278 -4.11 25.83 -6.06
CA VAL A 278 -2.81 25.73 -5.43
C VAL A 278 -2.73 26.54 -4.14
N ILE A 279 -2.28 25.89 -3.08
CA ILE A 279 -1.92 26.51 -1.79
C ILE A 279 -0.46 26.13 -1.53
N LYS A 280 0.45 27.10 -1.62
CA LYS A 280 1.87 26.81 -1.48
C LYS A 280 2.62 27.91 -0.75
N ALA A 281 3.73 27.53 -0.12
CA ALA A 281 4.64 28.48 0.51
C ALA A 281 5.18 29.48 -0.51
N ALA A 282 5.28 30.76 -0.11
CA ALA A 282 5.81 31.82 -0.94
C ALA A 282 7.34 31.76 -1.11
N GLY A 283 8.04 30.97 -0.25
CA GLY A 283 9.48 30.80 -0.30
C GLY A 283 10.29 31.83 0.50
N ASP A 284 9.64 32.63 1.33
CA ASP A 284 10.25 33.66 2.17
C ASP A 284 10.46 33.22 3.63
N GLY A 285 10.21 31.95 3.94
CA GLY A 285 10.41 31.32 5.23
C GLY A 285 9.43 30.19 5.49
N GLU A 286 9.43 29.67 6.71
CA GLU A 286 8.56 28.55 7.08
C GLU A 286 7.11 28.99 7.19
N VAL A 287 6.22 28.21 6.58
CA VAL A 287 4.76 28.39 6.61
C VAL A 287 4.16 27.28 7.48
N VAL A 288 3.59 27.63 8.61
CA VAL A 288 3.06 26.65 9.58
C VAL A 288 1.54 26.82 9.72
N PHE A 289 0.80 25.80 9.32
CA PHE A 289 -0.60 25.63 9.70
C PHE A 289 -0.68 24.80 10.98
N ASP A 290 -1.01 25.44 12.09
CA ASP A 290 -1.06 24.83 13.40
C ASP A 290 -2.49 24.47 13.79
N GLY A 291 -2.75 23.23 14.12
CA GLY A 291 -4.06 22.73 14.53
C GLY A 291 -4.52 23.21 15.90
N GLY A 292 -3.59 23.57 16.79
CA GLY A 292 -3.93 23.91 18.16
C GLY A 292 -4.65 22.79 18.91
N GLY A 293 -4.47 21.54 18.48
CA GLY A 293 -5.14 20.36 19.07
C GLY A 293 -6.54 20.07 18.51
N ASN A 294 -6.90 20.66 17.38
CA ASN A 294 -8.21 20.39 16.75
C ASN A 294 -8.29 18.97 16.15
N HIS A 295 -9.50 18.55 15.77
CA HIS A 295 -9.73 17.23 15.17
C HIS A 295 -9.32 17.17 13.72
N ASN A 296 -9.67 18.13 12.88
CA ASN A 296 -9.27 18.19 11.47
C ASN A 296 -8.68 19.55 11.14
N LEU A 297 -7.56 19.59 10.45
CA LEU A 297 -7.00 20.86 10.00
C LEU A 297 -7.54 21.28 8.61
N PHE A 298 -7.38 20.41 7.61
CA PHE A 298 -7.93 20.63 6.28
C PHE A 298 -9.00 19.59 5.97
N ASN A 299 -10.22 20.06 5.68
CA ASN A 299 -11.31 19.24 5.17
C ASN A 299 -11.52 19.56 3.69
N LEU A 300 -11.27 18.57 2.84
CA LEU A 300 -11.39 18.66 1.39
C LEU A 300 -12.40 17.64 0.83
N LEU A 301 -13.37 17.22 1.63
CA LEU A 301 -14.41 16.32 1.16
C LEU A 301 -15.15 16.91 -0.04
N ALA A 302 -15.24 16.17 -1.14
CA ALA A 302 -15.76 16.61 -2.45
C ALA A 302 -14.98 17.73 -3.17
N ALA A 303 -13.87 18.22 -2.64
CA ALA A 303 -13.02 19.22 -3.28
C ALA A 303 -11.89 18.54 -4.07
N ASN A 304 -12.04 18.48 -5.39
CA ASN A 304 -11.10 17.77 -6.26
C ASN A 304 -9.95 18.70 -6.71
N TYR A 305 -8.80 18.09 -7.05
CA TYR A 305 -7.64 18.76 -7.66
C TYR A 305 -7.16 19.98 -6.87
N ASN A 306 -7.00 19.80 -5.56
CA ASN A 306 -6.32 20.75 -4.68
C ASN A 306 -4.87 20.34 -4.51
N TYR A 307 -3.96 21.31 -4.58
CA TYR A 307 -2.50 21.12 -4.59
C TYR A 307 -1.86 21.90 -3.46
N PHE A 308 -1.12 21.21 -2.60
CA PHE A 308 -0.39 21.80 -1.47
C PHE A 308 1.11 21.56 -1.64
N GLU A 309 1.93 22.60 -1.37
CA GLU A 309 3.38 22.49 -1.49
C GLU A 309 4.12 23.38 -0.49
N GLY A 310 5.15 22.81 0.16
CA GLY A 310 6.13 23.54 0.95
C GLY A 310 5.61 24.07 2.29
N ILE A 311 4.55 23.47 2.85
CA ILE A 311 3.94 23.90 4.11
C ILE A 311 4.25 22.91 5.24
N THR A 312 4.23 23.42 6.47
CA THR A 312 4.21 22.59 7.69
C THR A 312 2.78 22.52 8.23
N VAL A 313 2.31 21.30 8.49
CA VAL A 313 1.02 20.99 9.15
C VAL A 313 1.32 20.31 10.46
N ARG A 314 0.78 20.84 11.57
CA ARG A 314 1.06 20.25 12.88
C ARG A 314 -0.07 20.39 13.89
N ASN A 315 0.03 19.68 15.02
CA ASN A 315 -0.81 19.79 16.20
C ASN A 315 -2.30 19.58 15.89
N THR A 316 -2.63 18.55 15.12
CA THR A 316 -4.02 18.17 14.78
C THR A 316 -4.18 16.66 14.80
N GLU A 317 -5.42 16.18 14.96
CA GLU A 317 -5.67 14.75 14.86
C GLU A 317 -5.63 14.28 13.39
N VAL A 318 -6.24 15.01 12.46
CA VAL A 318 -6.19 14.72 11.03
C VAL A 318 -5.67 15.93 10.27
N GLY A 319 -4.52 15.77 9.60
CA GLY A 319 -3.92 16.84 8.78
C GLY A 319 -4.78 17.19 7.57
N PHE A 320 -5.06 16.19 6.73
CA PHE A 320 -5.89 16.31 5.53
C PHE A 320 -6.97 15.24 5.51
N LEU A 321 -8.23 15.63 5.61
CA LEU A 321 -9.40 14.76 5.47
C LEU A 321 -9.90 14.84 4.02
N LEU A 322 -9.76 13.72 3.29
CA LEU A 322 -10.01 13.64 1.85
C LEU A 322 -11.12 12.65 1.48
N GLY A 323 -11.52 11.80 2.39
CA GLY A 323 -12.54 10.80 2.12
C GLY A 323 -13.11 10.16 3.37
N MET A 324 -14.39 9.86 3.33
CA MET A 324 -15.14 9.16 4.37
C MET A 324 -15.86 7.97 3.74
N LYS A 325 -15.60 6.78 4.24
CA LYS A 325 -16.12 5.51 3.73
C LYS A 325 -17.65 5.57 3.49
N ASN A 326 -18.08 5.09 2.32
CA ASN A 326 -19.48 5.05 1.87
C ASN A 326 -20.22 6.39 1.86
N ILE A 327 -19.52 7.51 2.02
CA ILE A 327 -20.14 8.83 2.07
C ILE A 327 -19.67 9.69 0.91
N ILE A 328 -18.43 10.18 0.97
CA ILE A 328 -17.92 11.15 0.02
C ILE A 328 -16.39 11.26 0.13
N GLY A 329 -15.74 11.68 -0.95
CA GLY A 329 -14.33 11.98 -0.96
C GLY A 329 -13.91 12.80 -2.15
N SER A 330 -12.61 13.03 -2.27
CA SER A 330 -12.00 13.85 -3.31
C SER A 330 -11.17 13.03 -4.29
N SER A 331 -10.77 13.68 -5.37
CA SER A 331 -9.88 13.13 -6.40
C SER A 331 -8.78 14.14 -6.75
N GLY A 332 -7.64 13.67 -7.24
CA GLY A 332 -6.57 14.52 -7.75
C GLY A 332 -5.86 15.38 -6.69
N PHE A 333 -5.94 15.00 -5.42
CA PHE A 333 -5.21 15.70 -4.35
C PHE A 333 -3.70 15.56 -4.53
N THR A 334 -2.98 16.67 -4.35
CA THR A 334 -1.52 16.72 -4.41
C THR A 334 -0.96 17.32 -3.13
N LEU A 335 0.02 16.62 -2.53
CA LEU A 335 0.80 17.12 -1.38
C LEU A 335 2.28 16.89 -1.68
N LYS A 336 3.04 17.99 -1.76
CA LYS A 336 4.46 17.92 -2.12
C LYS A 336 5.32 18.76 -1.17
N ARG A 337 6.56 18.31 -0.96
CA ARG A 337 7.62 19.07 -0.25
C ARG A 337 7.16 19.71 1.05
N SER A 338 6.25 19.03 1.74
CA SER A 338 5.61 19.52 2.97
C SER A 338 6.06 18.69 4.18
N ARG A 339 5.92 19.30 5.34
CA ARG A 339 6.19 18.65 6.62
C ARG A 339 4.89 18.46 7.40
N ILE A 340 4.60 17.25 7.78
CA ILE A 340 3.43 16.91 8.58
C ILE A 340 3.93 16.30 9.89
N GLU A 341 3.68 16.99 11.01
CA GLU A 341 4.25 16.57 12.29
C GLU A 341 3.27 16.68 13.45
N ASN A 342 3.46 15.84 14.48
CA ASN A 342 2.61 15.81 15.66
C ASN A 342 1.13 15.73 15.33
N VAL A 343 0.77 14.80 14.45
CA VAL A 343 -0.59 14.52 13.99
C VAL A 343 -0.98 13.09 14.35
N GLY A 344 -2.27 12.83 14.54
CA GLY A 344 -2.78 11.46 14.66
C GLY A 344 -2.77 10.74 13.33
N ARG A 345 -3.23 11.43 12.27
CA ARG A 345 -3.29 10.95 10.89
C ARG A 345 -2.82 12.07 9.97
N GLY A 346 -1.86 11.79 9.10
CA GLY A 346 -1.33 12.81 8.19
C GLY A 346 -2.29 13.10 7.04
N VAL A 347 -2.48 12.15 6.15
CA VAL A 347 -3.44 12.18 5.05
C VAL A 347 -4.43 11.04 5.22
N HIS A 348 -5.71 11.35 5.18
CA HIS A 348 -6.76 10.37 5.42
C HIS A 348 -7.82 10.36 4.32
N SER A 349 -7.92 9.25 3.60
CA SER A 349 -9.04 8.92 2.74
C SER A 349 -9.30 7.42 2.75
N ASP A 350 -10.42 7.01 3.29
CA ASP A 350 -10.94 5.65 3.21
C ASP A 350 -12.19 5.54 2.32
N TRP A 351 -12.41 6.53 1.43
CA TRP A 351 -13.44 6.47 0.40
C TRP A 351 -12.94 5.78 -0.86
N SER A 352 -13.51 4.64 -1.18
CA SER A 352 -13.12 3.81 -2.33
C SER A 352 -13.28 4.50 -3.70
N GLY A 353 -14.05 5.58 -3.78
CA GLY A 353 -14.18 6.41 -4.98
C GLY A 353 -13.06 7.42 -5.19
N SER A 354 -12.14 7.58 -4.24
CA SER A 354 -10.98 8.47 -4.39
C SER A 354 -10.05 8.00 -5.51
N ARG A 355 -9.40 8.95 -6.19
CA ARG A 355 -8.51 8.62 -7.30
C ARG A 355 -7.47 9.69 -7.54
N ASP A 356 -6.36 9.26 -8.16
CA ASP A 356 -5.32 10.14 -8.72
C ASP A 356 -4.61 11.03 -7.68
N PHE A 357 -4.49 10.62 -6.42
CA PHE A 357 -3.70 11.34 -5.45
C PHE A 357 -2.21 11.27 -5.79
N TYR A 358 -1.49 12.35 -5.53
CA TYR A 358 -0.04 12.41 -5.63
C TYR A 358 0.54 12.98 -4.34
N ILE A 359 1.16 12.13 -3.53
CA ILE A 359 1.73 12.46 -2.22
C ILE A 359 3.23 12.16 -2.30
N ALA A 360 4.04 13.20 -2.49
CA ALA A 360 5.45 13.00 -2.80
C ALA A 360 6.37 14.03 -2.15
N ASP A 361 7.60 13.60 -1.85
CA ASP A 361 8.67 14.45 -1.32
C ASP A 361 8.33 15.11 0.03
N ASN A 362 7.49 14.45 0.84
CA ASN A 362 7.08 14.98 2.14
C ASN A 362 7.83 14.30 3.29
N VAL A 363 7.83 14.99 4.43
CA VAL A 363 8.31 14.45 5.71
C VAL A 363 7.13 14.33 6.67
N PHE A 364 6.81 13.11 7.07
CA PHE A 364 5.81 12.80 8.07
C PHE A 364 6.50 12.36 9.36
N VAL A 365 6.18 13.02 10.47
CA VAL A 365 6.69 12.66 11.80
C VAL A 365 5.52 12.54 12.76
N GLY A 366 5.22 11.34 13.17
CA GLY A 366 4.14 11.04 14.12
C GLY A 366 4.45 11.60 15.52
N ARG A 367 3.46 11.51 16.39
CA ARG A 367 3.61 11.79 17.81
C ARG A 367 4.60 10.80 18.40
N HIS A 368 5.60 11.32 19.07
CA HIS A 368 6.74 10.55 19.51
C HIS A 368 7.10 10.91 20.95
N ASP A 369 7.15 9.91 21.79
CA ASP A 369 7.74 10.00 23.13
C ASP A 369 9.10 9.28 23.08
N PRO A 370 10.21 9.94 23.43
CA PRO A 370 11.52 9.29 23.48
C PRO A 370 11.60 8.06 24.40
N ALA A 371 10.73 7.98 25.42
CA ALA A 371 10.61 6.80 26.27
C ALA A 371 9.93 5.61 25.57
N GLN A 372 9.23 5.89 24.48
CA GLN A 372 8.55 4.93 23.64
C GLN A 372 9.20 4.96 22.26
N LEU A 373 10.22 4.24 22.06
CA LEU A 373 11.09 4.28 20.89
C LEU A 373 10.38 4.27 19.53
N ILE A 374 9.10 3.91 19.50
CA ILE A 374 8.30 3.70 18.31
C ILE A 374 6.93 4.35 18.51
N GLY A 375 6.33 4.83 17.44
CA GLY A 375 5.11 5.57 17.37
C GLY A 375 3.95 5.14 18.27
N TRP A 376 2.82 4.84 17.74
CA TRP A 376 1.60 4.62 18.49
C TRP A 376 1.57 3.31 19.30
N GLN A 377 1.16 3.38 20.59
CA GLN A 377 1.37 2.28 21.52
C GLN A 377 0.21 1.89 22.43
N ALA A 378 -0.90 2.60 22.42
CA ALA A 378 -1.90 2.40 23.47
C ALA A 378 -2.36 0.93 23.61
N ASN A 379 -2.35 0.15 22.52
CA ASN A 379 -2.74 -1.26 22.50
C ASN A 379 -1.93 -2.09 21.47
N GLY A 380 -0.74 -1.63 21.10
CA GLY A 380 0.05 -2.31 20.08
C GLY A 380 0.71 -3.61 20.58
N PRO A 381 1.20 -4.45 19.68
CA PRO A 381 1.86 -5.71 20.00
C PRO A 381 3.12 -5.54 20.87
N TRP A 382 3.66 -4.35 20.97
CA TRP A 382 4.85 -4.00 21.74
C TRP A 382 4.66 -4.10 23.26
N ALA A 383 3.45 -3.88 23.76
CA ALA A 383 3.19 -3.95 25.19
C ALA A 383 3.48 -5.33 25.80
N SER A 384 3.62 -6.36 24.95
CA SER A 384 3.96 -7.72 25.37
C SER A 384 5.41 -8.11 25.10
N LEU A 385 6.23 -7.26 24.49
CA LEU A 385 7.63 -7.59 24.19
C LEU A 385 8.55 -7.27 25.37
N PRO A 386 9.45 -8.19 25.78
CA PRO A 386 10.42 -7.95 26.84
C PRO A 386 11.30 -6.73 26.52
N GLY A 387 11.47 -5.84 27.50
CA GLY A 387 12.31 -4.64 27.37
C GLY A 387 11.60 -3.37 26.94
N PHE A 388 10.29 -3.44 26.66
CA PHE A 388 9.45 -2.26 26.49
C PHE A 388 8.78 -1.84 27.80
N PRO A 389 8.46 -0.56 27.98
CA PRO A 389 7.70 -0.08 29.11
C PRO A 389 6.35 -0.81 29.19
N GLU A 390 5.99 -1.30 30.35
CA GLU A 390 4.75 -2.06 30.56
C GLU A 390 3.47 -1.27 30.27
N ARG A 391 3.55 0.06 30.20
CA ARG A 391 2.39 0.90 29.99
C ARG A 391 2.72 2.32 29.57
N ILE A 392 2.10 2.73 28.53
CA ILE A 392 2.10 4.11 28.06
C ILE A 392 0.71 4.68 28.29
N SER A 393 0.64 5.74 29.09
CA SER A 393 -0.64 6.35 29.45
C SER A 393 -1.06 7.41 28.44
N GLY A 394 -2.26 7.29 27.92
CA GLY A 394 -2.94 8.33 27.14
C GLY A 394 -2.92 8.13 25.63
N PRO A 395 -3.68 8.92 24.88
CA PRO A 395 -3.72 8.90 23.43
C PRO A 395 -2.50 9.64 22.87
N GLN A 396 -1.35 9.02 22.96
CA GLN A 396 -0.08 9.63 22.49
C GLN A 396 0.34 9.06 21.13
N GLY A 397 -0.58 8.44 20.42
CA GLY A 397 -0.21 7.76 19.22
C GLY A 397 -0.53 8.53 17.96
N SER A 398 0.17 8.14 16.92
CA SER A 398 -0.18 8.44 15.54
C SER A 398 -0.56 7.15 14.86
N GLU A 399 -1.71 7.15 14.17
CA GLU A 399 -2.26 5.94 13.57
C GLU A 399 -1.54 5.63 12.25
N TYR A 400 -1.63 6.52 11.27
CA TYR A 400 -0.90 6.38 10.01
C TYR A 400 -0.48 7.74 9.43
N ALA A 401 0.63 7.72 8.67
CA ALA A 401 1.09 8.92 7.98
C ALA A 401 0.21 9.20 6.75
N VAL A 402 -0.07 8.17 5.97
CA VAL A 402 -0.86 8.27 4.73
C VAL A 402 -1.80 7.09 4.65
N LYS A 403 -3.09 7.36 4.56
CA LYS A 403 -4.09 6.38 4.17
C LYS A 403 -4.80 6.83 2.90
N VAL A 404 -4.71 6.01 1.84
CA VAL A 404 -5.38 6.25 0.56
C VAL A 404 -6.13 4.99 0.16
N TYR A 405 -7.34 5.18 -0.35
CA TYR A 405 -8.16 4.10 -0.83
C TYR A 405 -8.82 4.48 -2.15
N GLY A 406 -8.88 3.56 -3.12
CA GLY A 406 -9.41 3.83 -4.46
C GLY A 406 -8.41 3.54 -5.56
N GLN A 407 -8.25 4.42 -6.55
CA GLN A 407 -7.54 4.08 -7.79
C GLN A 407 -6.51 5.13 -8.23
N GLY A 408 -5.42 4.67 -8.83
CA GLY A 408 -4.46 5.54 -9.51
C GLY A 408 -3.63 6.43 -8.56
N HIS A 409 -3.54 6.09 -7.28
CA HIS A 409 -2.77 6.86 -6.31
C HIS A 409 -1.27 6.62 -6.47
N VAL A 410 -0.49 7.66 -6.18
CA VAL A 410 0.98 7.58 -6.10
C VAL A 410 1.44 8.20 -4.79
N VAL A 411 2.07 7.39 -3.94
CA VAL A 411 2.70 7.79 -2.68
C VAL A 411 4.19 7.50 -2.81
N ALA A 412 5.00 8.54 -3.04
CA ALA A 412 6.37 8.32 -3.46
C ALA A 412 7.36 9.31 -2.82
N PHE A 413 8.58 8.84 -2.58
CA PHE A 413 9.67 9.68 -2.09
C PHE A 413 9.34 10.43 -0.78
N ASN A 414 8.54 9.84 0.09
CA ASN A 414 8.27 10.42 1.40
C ASN A 414 9.20 9.82 2.46
N ARG A 415 9.55 10.61 3.47
CA ARG A 415 10.11 10.13 4.72
C ARG A 415 9.01 10.04 5.76
N VAL A 416 8.88 8.88 6.40
CA VAL A 416 7.81 8.59 7.37
C VAL A 416 8.42 8.04 8.65
N GLU A 417 8.10 8.64 9.80
CA GLU A 417 8.66 8.25 11.09
C GLU A 417 7.59 8.26 12.21
N HIS A 418 7.64 7.28 13.11
CA HIS A 418 6.92 7.26 14.37
C HIS A 418 5.38 7.23 14.26
N PHE A 419 4.85 6.47 13.33
CA PHE A 419 3.43 6.12 13.28
C PHE A 419 3.21 4.66 13.69
N HIS A 420 1.96 4.28 13.92
CA HIS A 420 1.59 2.88 14.03
C HIS A 420 1.81 2.19 12.69
N ASP A 421 1.17 2.70 11.64
CA ASP A 421 1.39 2.29 10.26
C ASP A 421 1.90 3.45 9.41
N GLY A 422 2.82 3.16 8.50
CA GLY A 422 3.42 4.19 7.68
C GLY A 422 2.49 4.63 6.54
N ILE A 423 2.33 3.79 5.55
CA ILE A 423 1.50 4.03 4.37
C ILE A 423 0.48 2.90 4.25
N ASP A 424 -0.79 3.26 4.26
CA ASP A 424 -1.90 2.35 4.37
C ASP A 424 -2.88 2.54 3.21
N ILE A 425 -3.28 1.42 2.58
CA ILE A 425 -4.41 1.36 1.65
C ILE A 425 -5.53 0.49 2.22
N ALA A 426 -5.50 0.25 3.54
CA ALA A 426 -6.28 -0.77 4.21
C ALA A 426 -7.77 -0.62 4.07
N SER A 427 -8.36 -1.72 3.68
CA SER A 427 -9.72 -2.08 4.02
C SER A 427 -9.74 -3.57 4.30
N TYR A 428 -10.01 -3.95 5.52
CA TYR A 428 -10.15 -5.36 5.90
C TYR A 428 -11.37 -6.05 5.30
N ALA A 429 -12.25 -5.31 4.65
CA ALA A 429 -13.47 -5.82 4.03
C ALA A 429 -13.45 -5.58 2.53
N ASP A 430 -14.42 -6.17 1.83
CA ASP A 430 -14.71 -5.80 0.46
C ASP A 430 -14.87 -4.29 0.32
N PRO A 431 -14.27 -3.68 -0.70
CA PRO A 431 -14.39 -2.25 -0.91
C PRO A 431 -15.86 -1.87 -1.16
N ASP A 432 -16.50 -1.29 -0.16
CA ASP A 432 -17.83 -0.65 -0.21
C ASP A 432 -18.89 -1.37 -1.07
N GLY A 433 -18.88 -2.67 -1.09
CA GLY A 433 -19.75 -3.51 -1.92
C GLY A 433 -18.99 -4.49 -2.79
N ALA A 434 -19.69 -5.38 -3.44
CA ALA A 434 -19.07 -6.32 -4.36
C ALA A 434 -18.34 -5.57 -5.49
N PRO A 435 -17.13 -5.98 -5.89
CA PRO A 435 -16.41 -5.36 -7.00
C PRO A 435 -17.21 -5.24 -8.29
N ASP A 436 -18.12 -6.16 -8.52
CA ASP A 436 -19.00 -6.17 -9.70
C ASP A 436 -20.13 -5.12 -9.61
N GLU A 437 -20.52 -4.69 -8.40
CA GLU A 437 -21.53 -3.65 -8.19
C GLU A 437 -20.95 -2.23 -8.34
N LEU A 438 -19.68 -2.04 -7.98
CA LEU A 438 -19.02 -0.74 -7.99
C LEU A 438 -17.64 -0.82 -8.68
N PRO A 439 -17.57 -1.16 -9.97
CA PRO A 439 -16.32 -1.45 -10.67
C PRO A 439 -15.34 -0.27 -10.69
N GLY A 440 -15.83 0.97 -10.62
CA GLY A 440 -14.99 2.17 -10.56
C GLY A 440 -14.45 2.51 -9.17
N ARG A 441 -14.70 1.69 -8.16
CA ARG A 441 -14.39 1.96 -6.76
C ARG A 441 -13.48 0.91 -6.10
N ILE A 442 -13.06 -0.10 -6.81
CA ILE A 442 -12.12 -1.10 -6.28
C ILE A 442 -10.69 -0.52 -6.18
N PRO A 443 -9.90 -0.89 -5.16
CA PRO A 443 -8.53 -0.41 -5.00
C PRO A 443 -7.60 -1.10 -6.00
N VAL A 444 -7.26 -0.37 -7.06
CA VAL A 444 -6.37 -0.84 -8.14
C VAL A 444 -5.39 0.24 -8.55
N ALA A 445 -4.28 -0.15 -9.16
CA ALA A 445 -3.31 0.77 -9.73
C ALA A 445 -2.76 1.79 -8.72
N ILE A 446 -2.32 1.33 -7.56
CA ILE A 446 -1.73 2.17 -6.51
C ILE A 446 -0.22 1.95 -6.47
N ASP A 447 0.54 3.05 -6.55
CA ASP A 447 2.00 3.05 -6.50
C ASP A 447 2.50 3.57 -5.15
N ILE A 448 3.27 2.76 -4.44
CA ILE A 448 3.99 3.12 -3.22
C ILE A 448 5.48 2.95 -3.51
N LEU A 449 6.17 4.05 -3.79
CA LEU A 449 7.50 4.01 -4.42
C LEU A 449 8.54 4.81 -3.65
N SER A 450 9.73 4.24 -3.45
CA SER A 450 10.93 4.97 -3.00
C SER A 450 10.74 5.75 -1.68
N ASN A 451 9.84 5.30 -0.82
CA ASN A 451 9.65 5.91 0.50
C ASN A 451 10.73 5.41 1.47
N ASP A 452 11.12 6.28 2.42
CA ASP A 452 12.02 5.98 3.53
C ASP A 452 11.23 5.95 4.83
N ILE A 453 11.00 4.77 5.39
CA ILE A 453 10.09 4.55 6.51
C ILE A 453 10.86 4.02 7.71
N PHE A 454 10.66 4.65 8.86
CA PHE A 454 11.47 4.39 10.05
C PHE A 454 10.64 4.36 11.33
N ALA A 455 10.82 3.32 12.14
CA ALA A 455 10.25 3.18 13.48
C ALA A 455 8.72 3.18 13.51
N MET A 456 8.12 2.18 12.89
CA MET A 456 6.67 1.96 12.89
C MET A 456 6.22 1.05 14.05
N GLY A 457 5.04 1.32 14.56
CA GLY A 457 4.42 0.51 15.63
C GLY A 457 3.91 -0.84 15.16
N ASP A 458 3.44 -0.96 13.94
CA ASP A 458 3.05 -2.23 13.30
C ASP A 458 3.72 -2.36 11.92
N ASN A 459 3.18 -1.76 10.87
CA ASN A 459 3.65 -1.98 9.51
C ASN A 459 4.27 -0.72 8.89
N CYS A 460 5.30 -0.87 8.07
CA CYS A 460 5.76 0.22 7.21
C CYS A 460 4.76 0.51 6.10
N ILE A 461 4.24 -0.54 5.49
CA ILE A 461 3.30 -0.43 4.38
C ILE A 461 2.22 -1.51 4.55
N GLU A 462 0.97 -1.08 4.58
CA GLU A 462 -0.20 -1.94 4.52
C GLU A 462 -0.81 -1.91 3.12
N ALA A 463 -0.62 -3.00 2.36
CA ALA A 463 -1.29 -3.20 1.07
C ALA A 463 -2.63 -3.92 1.24
N ASP A 464 -3.22 -3.79 2.42
CA ASP A 464 -4.43 -4.48 2.85
C ASP A 464 -5.65 -4.00 2.06
N GLY A 465 -6.51 -4.94 1.67
CA GLY A 465 -7.69 -4.62 0.87
C GLY A 465 -7.39 -4.22 -0.58
N GLY A 466 -6.13 -4.28 -1.01
CA GLY A 466 -5.79 -4.11 -2.42
C GLY A 466 -6.43 -5.17 -3.31
N ALA A 467 -6.85 -4.80 -4.51
CA ALA A 467 -7.44 -5.76 -5.44
C ALA A 467 -6.44 -6.19 -6.51
N ARG A 468 -6.00 -5.28 -7.36
CA ARG A 468 -5.08 -5.59 -8.47
C ARG A 468 -4.09 -4.47 -8.70
N ASN A 469 -2.92 -4.85 -9.25
CA ASN A 469 -1.89 -3.91 -9.68
C ASN A 469 -1.48 -2.90 -8.60
N ILE A 470 -1.32 -3.39 -7.36
CA ILE A 470 -0.73 -2.62 -6.26
C ILE A 470 0.79 -2.78 -6.36
N ARG A 471 1.52 -1.68 -6.45
CA ARG A 471 2.96 -1.65 -6.72
C ARG A 471 3.72 -1.02 -5.57
N VAL A 472 4.30 -1.87 -4.72
CA VAL A 472 5.15 -1.49 -3.60
C VAL A 472 6.59 -1.74 -4.00
N MET A 473 7.29 -0.69 -4.43
CA MET A 473 8.57 -0.85 -5.09
C MET A 473 9.63 0.11 -4.56
N ARG A 474 10.86 -0.41 -4.38
CA ARG A 474 12.02 0.40 -3.95
C ARG A 474 11.77 1.22 -2.68
N ASN A 475 10.97 0.71 -1.75
CA ASN A 475 10.83 1.33 -0.44
C ASN A 475 11.90 0.80 0.51
N ARG A 476 12.30 1.64 1.47
CA ARG A 476 13.21 1.27 2.54
C ARG A 476 12.50 1.37 3.87
N CYS A 477 12.48 0.28 4.62
CA CYS A 477 11.79 0.14 5.89
C CYS A 477 12.76 -0.32 6.97
N PHE A 478 12.89 0.47 8.02
CA PHE A 478 13.73 0.15 9.18
C PHE A 478 12.91 0.20 10.46
N ASN A 479 12.98 -0.86 11.24
CA ASN A 479 12.34 -1.04 12.56
C ASN A 479 10.81 -0.97 12.51
N THR A 480 10.22 -2.11 12.37
CA THR A 480 8.79 -2.30 12.66
C THR A 480 8.61 -3.32 13.76
N ALA A 481 7.44 -3.32 14.37
CA ALA A 481 7.11 -4.29 15.39
C ALA A 481 6.31 -5.48 14.87
N GLY A 482 5.54 -5.23 13.88
CA GLY A 482 4.78 -6.26 13.20
C GLY A 482 5.50 -6.78 11.96
N GLY A 483 4.76 -7.12 10.94
CA GLY A 483 5.31 -7.42 9.63
C GLY A 483 5.59 -6.14 8.85
N ALA A 484 6.77 -6.02 8.24
CA ALA A 484 7.14 -4.76 7.58
C ALA A 484 6.19 -4.38 6.44
N ILE A 485 5.76 -5.34 5.64
CA ILE A 485 4.79 -5.15 4.55
C ILE A 485 3.64 -6.12 4.74
N SER A 486 2.44 -5.58 4.84
CA SER A 486 1.20 -6.33 5.09
C SER A 486 0.37 -6.51 3.82
N ALA A 487 -0.39 -7.61 3.77
CA ALA A 487 -1.49 -7.85 2.84
C ALA A 487 -2.58 -8.68 3.57
N GLN A 488 -3.64 -8.01 4.06
CA GLN A 488 -4.66 -8.59 4.94
C GLN A 488 -6.07 -8.02 4.66
N PRO A 489 -6.81 -8.46 3.64
CA PRO A 489 -6.47 -9.39 2.57
C PRO A 489 -5.84 -8.72 1.34
N LEU A 490 -5.65 -9.53 0.28
CA LEU A 490 -5.44 -9.08 -1.09
C LEU A 490 -6.42 -9.83 -1.99
N PHE A 491 -7.16 -9.11 -2.83
CA PHE A 491 -8.27 -9.64 -3.62
C PHE A 491 -7.84 -10.07 -5.03
N GLY A 492 -6.82 -10.91 -5.14
CA GLY A 492 -6.37 -11.53 -6.38
C GLY A 492 -5.02 -11.02 -6.90
N GLY A 493 -4.67 -9.78 -6.67
CA GLY A 493 -3.40 -9.23 -7.13
C GLY A 493 -3.33 -8.99 -8.65
N PRO A 494 -2.13 -8.75 -9.20
CA PRO A 494 -0.88 -8.85 -8.48
C PRO A 494 -0.63 -7.70 -7.51
N LEU A 495 -0.10 -8.04 -6.35
CA LEU A 495 0.68 -7.13 -5.52
C LEU A 495 2.15 -7.31 -5.89
N TYR A 496 2.77 -6.27 -6.38
CA TYR A 496 4.19 -6.26 -6.71
C TYR A 496 5.00 -5.77 -5.51
N LEU A 497 5.80 -6.65 -4.91
CA LEU A 497 6.81 -6.31 -3.93
C LEU A 497 8.18 -6.41 -4.61
N VAL A 498 8.70 -5.27 -5.10
CA VAL A 498 9.89 -5.29 -5.96
C VAL A 498 10.96 -4.35 -5.43
N ARG A 499 12.18 -4.89 -5.21
CA ARG A 499 13.36 -4.13 -4.79
C ARG A 499 13.18 -3.34 -3.48
N ASN A 500 12.33 -3.83 -2.57
CA ASN A 500 12.21 -3.23 -1.25
C ASN A 500 13.33 -3.71 -0.32
N VAL A 501 13.69 -2.87 0.63
CA VAL A 501 14.67 -3.16 1.68
C VAL A 501 13.98 -3.10 3.03
N VAL A 502 14.10 -4.17 3.81
CA VAL A 502 13.59 -4.26 5.19
C VAL A 502 14.73 -4.63 6.12
N VAL A 503 14.90 -3.87 7.20
CA VAL A 503 15.82 -4.18 8.29
C VAL A 503 15.13 -3.96 9.63
N GLN A 504 14.98 -5.03 10.41
CA GLN A 504 14.30 -4.98 11.70
C GLN A 504 14.84 -6.04 12.67
N GLY A 505 14.79 -5.77 13.97
CA GLY A 505 15.27 -6.69 15.01
C GLY A 505 14.26 -7.76 15.36
N VAL A 506 12.98 -7.46 15.29
CA VAL A 506 11.86 -8.33 15.64
C VAL A 506 10.83 -8.36 14.51
N GLY A 507 9.96 -9.35 14.50
CA GLY A 507 8.89 -9.49 13.53
C GLY A 507 9.32 -10.06 12.18
N GLU A 508 8.36 -10.18 11.31
CA GLU A 508 8.51 -10.77 9.98
C GLU A 508 8.59 -9.69 8.89
N SER A 509 9.23 -9.98 7.76
CA SER A 509 9.27 -9.04 6.65
C SER A 509 7.91 -8.89 5.96
N LEU A 510 7.12 -9.95 5.91
CA LEU A 510 5.83 -10.02 5.25
C LEU A 510 4.77 -10.54 6.23
N LYS A 511 3.68 -9.77 6.38
CA LYS A 511 2.53 -10.11 7.22
C LYS A 511 1.34 -10.42 6.31
N PHE A 512 1.22 -11.70 5.92
CA PHE A 512 0.14 -12.17 5.09
C PHE A 512 -0.89 -12.91 5.93
N SER A 513 -2.01 -12.28 6.19
CA SER A 513 -3.15 -12.90 6.87
C SER A 513 -4.44 -12.62 6.12
N ILE A 514 -5.54 -13.27 6.53
CA ILE A 514 -6.84 -13.16 5.83
C ILE A 514 -6.73 -13.64 4.37
N SER A 515 -5.94 -14.68 4.16
CA SER A 515 -5.85 -15.42 2.88
C SER A 515 -5.57 -14.55 1.63
N PRO A 516 -4.55 -13.69 1.61
CA PRO A 516 -4.26 -12.89 0.43
C PRO A 516 -3.97 -13.78 -0.78
N ALA A 517 -4.31 -13.30 -1.97
CA ALA A 517 -4.07 -13.99 -3.23
C ALA A 517 -3.33 -13.10 -4.23
N GLY A 518 -2.30 -13.66 -4.91
CA GLY A 518 -1.64 -13.00 -6.03
C GLY A 518 -0.51 -12.04 -5.62
N VAL A 519 0.57 -12.54 -5.01
CA VAL A 519 1.71 -11.72 -4.58
C VAL A 519 2.99 -12.08 -5.35
N LEU A 520 3.64 -11.08 -5.92
CA LEU A 520 4.91 -11.20 -6.64
C LEU A 520 6.03 -10.55 -5.81
N VAL A 521 6.91 -11.37 -5.25
CA VAL A 521 7.98 -10.95 -4.33
C VAL A 521 9.31 -11.09 -5.07
N TYR A 522 9.78 -9.99 -5.68
CA TYR A 522 10.92 -10.01 -6.58
C TYR A 522 12.02 -9.03 -6.17
N HIS A 523 13.27 -9.50 -6.17
CA HIS A 523 14.45 -8.67 -5.89
C HIS A 523 14.41 -7.90 -4.55
N ASN A 524 13.78 -8.41 -3.52
CA ASN A 524 13.79 -7.74 -2.22
C ASN A 524 15.01 -8.16 -1.38
N THR A 525 15.42 -7.29 -0.47
CA THR A 525 16.44 -7.58 0.55
C THR A 525 15.80 -7.43 1.93
N PHE A 526 15.55 -8.55 2.59
CA PHE A 526 14.87 -8.63 3.88
C PHE A 526 15.77 -9.21 4.96
N LEU A 527 16.10 -8.39 5.94
CA LEU A 527 16.82 -8.72 7.16
C LEU A 527 15.82 -8.63 8.32
N SER A 528 15.19 -9.73 8.69
CA SER A 528 14.11 -9.78 9.67
C SER A 528 14.21 -11.02 10.56
N GLU A 529 13.38 -11.14 11.57
CA GLU A 529 13.35 -12.31 12.42
C GLU A 529 12.97 -13.58 11.63
N SER A 530 11.99 -13.47 10.73
CA SER A 530 11.59 -14.54 9.82
C SER A 530 11.14 -13.99 8.47
N ASN A 531 11.17 -14.85 7.44
CA ASN A 531 10.76 -14.51 6.09
C ASN A 531 9.81 -15.57 5.52
N GLY A 532 9.00 -15.17 4.55
CA GLY A 532 8.09 -16.04 3.84
C GLY A 532 6.67 -15.48 3.75
N SER A 533 5.69 -16.36 3.67
CA SER A 533 4.28 -15.99 3.70
C SER A 533 3.49 -16.98 4.55
N SER A 534 2.57 -16.48 5.35
CA SER A 534 1.53 -17.30 5.96
C SER A 534 0.44 -17.62 4.93
N ALA A 535 -0.64 -18.25 5.37
CA ALA A 535 -1.72 -18.78 4.53
C ALA A 535 -2.18 -17.83 3.40
N ALA A 536 -1.55 -17.95 2.24
CA ALA A 536 -1.79 -17.14 1.03
C ALA A 536 -2.01 -18.07 -0.18
N SER A 537 -2.43 -17.50 -1.29
CA SER A 537 -2.57 -18.22 -2.55
C SER A 537 -1.79 -17.50 -3.66
N ASN A 538 -1.31 -18.26 -4.64
CA ASN A 538 -0.73 -17.68 -5.86
C ASN A 538 0.39 -16.66 -5.58
N SER A 539 1.36 -17.05 -4.74
CA SER A 539 2.49 -16.22 -4.34
C SER A 539 3.79 -16.71 -4.97
N HIS A 540 4.60 -15.78 -5.52
CA HIS A 540 5.80 -16.13 -6.26
C HIS A 540 7.01 -15.34 -5.77
N PHE A 541 8.10 -16.06 -5.41
CA PHE A 541 9.34 -15.49 -4.89
C PHE A 541 10.47 -15.69 -5.87
N ARG A 542 11.14 -14.60 -6.32
CA ARG A 542 12.28 -14.63 -7.25
C ARG A 542 13.33 -13.60 -6.89
N ASN A 543 14.58 -13.99 -7.00
CA ASN A 543 15.74 -13.08 -6.91
C ASN A 543 15.86 -12.33 -5.57
N ASN A 544 15.28 -12.82 -4.49
CA ASN A 544 15.31 -12.15 -3.20
C ASN A 544 16.55 -12.54 -2.39
N LEU A 545 16.95 -11.67 -1.46
CA LEU A 545 17.80 -11.98 -0.32
C LEU A 545 16.95 -11.98 0.95
N LEU A 546 16.73 -13.18 1.51
CA LEU A 546 15.85 -13.44 2.65
C LEU A 546 16.68 -13.92 3.83
N LEU A 547 17.13 -12.97 4.67
CA LEU A 547 18.05 -13.23 5.77
C LEU A 547 17.30 -13.21 7.11
N SER A 548 17.08 -14.40 7.67
CA SER A 548 16.33 -14.62 8.91
C SER A 548 17.29 -14.81 10.08
N HIS A 549 17.20 -13.89 11.07
CA HIS A 549 18.07 -13.91 12.25
C HIS A 549 17.35 -14.36 13.53
N GLY A 550 16.08 -14.75 13.46
CA GLY A 550 15.33 -15.30 14.59
C GLY A 550 15.95 -16.61 15.12
N LYS A 551 15.88 -16.80 16.43
CA LYS A 551 16.40 -17.98 17.11
C LYS A 551 15.35 -19.03 17.40
N LYS A 552 14.09 -18.76 17.12
CA LYS A 552 12.94 -19.64 17.34
C LYS A 552 12.05 -19.64 16.11
N GLY A 553 11.41 -20.76 15.84
CA GLY A 553 10.45 -20.86 14.74
C GLY A 553 11.09 -21.27 13.43
N ARG A 554 10.75 -20.61 12.35
CA ARG A 554 11.18 -20.92 10.97
C ARG A 554 11.91 -19.72 10.40
N GLY A 555 12.98 -19.96 9.67
CA GLY A 555 13.69 -18.90 8.95
C GLY A 555 12.95 -18.48 7.69
N TYR A 556 12.64 -19.47 6.83
CA TYR A 556 11.83 -19.27 5.63
C TYR A 556 10.67 -20.26 5.60
N SER A 557 9.47 -19.75 5.50
CA SER A 557 8.25 -20.55 5.55
C SER A 557 7.20 -20.02 4.59
N VAL A 558 6.69 -20.87 3.71
CA VAL A 558 5.55 -20.57 2.87
C VAL A 558 4.42 -21.54 3.19
N SER A 559 3.26 -21.00 3.50
CA SER A 559 2.00 -21.75 3.57
C SER A 559 1.07 -21.25 2.48
N ALA A 560 0.55 -22.15 1.66
CA ALA A 560 -0.31 -21.85 0.54
C ALA A 560 -1.51 -22.77 0.50
N TYR A 561 -2.67 -22.22 0.18
CA TYR A 561 -3.90 -23.00 -0.05
C TYR A 561 -3.94 -23.65 -1.43
N THR A 562 -3.04 -23.25 -2.31
CA THR A 562 -2.98 -23.72 -3.70
C THR A 562 -1.61 -24.30 -4.01
N ASN A 563 -1.52 -25.17 -5.02
CA ASN A 563 -0.28 -25.83 -5.42
C ASN A 563 0.52 -25.06 -6.47
N TYR A 564 0.08 -23.86 -6.87
CA TYR A 564 0.75 -23.07 -7.91
C TYR A 564 1.50 -21.83 -7.42
N SER A 565 1.66 -21.67 -6.12
CA SER A 565 2.68 -20.77 -5.57
C SER A 565 4.07 -21.31 -5.89
N SER A 566 5.06 -20.45 -6.03
CA SER A 566 6.41 -20.89 -6.41
C SER A 566 7.53 -20.03 -5.82
N SER A 567 8.69 -20.65 -5.61
CA SER A 567 9.91 -20.01 -5.11
C SER A 567 11.12 -20.55 -5.84
N ASP A 568 11.99 -19.68 -6.36
CA ASP A 568 13.28 -20.07 -6.95
C ASP A 568 14.21 -18.86 -7.10
N TYR A 569 15.50 -19.09 -7.31
CA TYR A 569 16.53 -18.07 -7.47
C TYR A 569 16.58 -17.08 -6.29
N ASN A 570 16.50 -17.58 -5.05
CA ASN A 570 16.59 -16.75 -3.84
C ASN A 570 17.89 -17.04 -3.07
N GLY A 571 18.36 -16.06 -2.31
CA GLY A 571 19.43 -16.22 -1.34
C GLY A 571 18.87 -16.27 0.08
N PHE A 572 19.21 -17.30 0.83
CA PHE A 572 18.71 -17.54 2.18
C PHE A 572 19.82 -17.46 3.22
N TYR A 573 19.52 -16.85 4.34
CA TYR A 573 20.26 -17.04 5.59
C TYR A 573 19.28 -17.40 6.69
N ASN A 574 19.64 -18.40 7.48
CA ASN A 574 18.90 -18.80 8.68
C ASN A 574 19.86 -18.81 9.86
N ALA A 575 19.47 -18.18 10.97
CA ALA A 575 20.31 -18.13 12.17
C ALA A 575 20.63 -19.54 12.65
N PRO A 576 21.86 -19.77 13.14
CA PRO A 576 22.24 -21.07 13.69
C PRO A 576 21.35 -21.50 14.87
N GLY A 577 21.06 -22.81 14.94
CA GLY A 577 20.31 -23.40 16.05
C GLY A 577 18.82 -23.66 15.76
N ILE A 578 18.31 -23.27 14.59
CA ILE A 578 16.98 -23.69 14.13
C ILE A 578 17.10 -25.06 13.47
N GLU A 579 16.45 -26.08 14.02
CA GLU A 579 16.55 -27.48 13.50
C GLU A 579 15.92 -27.62 12.12
N THR A 580 14.80 -26.94 11.87
CA THR A 580 14.05 -26.99 10.60
C THR A 580 13.71 -25.61 10.08
N PRO A 581 14.72 -24.88 9.56
CA PRO A 581 14.54 -23.49 9.15
C PRO A 581 13.66 -23.29 7.91
N TYR A 582 13.44 -24.34 7.11
CA TYR A 582 12.64 -24.28 5.89
C TYR A 582 11.31 -25.00 6.05
N ALA A 583 10.24 -24.40 5.55
CA ALA A 583 8.94 -25.06 5.44
C ALA A 583 8.23 -24.66 4.14
N TRP A 584 7.53 -25.63 3.54
CA TRP A 584 6.66 -25.42 2.40
C TRP A 584 5.38 -26.24 2.59
N ASN A 585 4.32 -25.55 2.93
CA ASN A 585 3.02 -26.14 3.22
C ASN A 585 2.08 -25.78 2.07
N SER A 586 1.82 -26.72 1.20
CA SER A 586 0.92 -26.58 0.07
C SER A 586 0.22 -27.91 -0.22
N PRO A 587 -0.87 -27.92 -0.97
CA PRO A 587 -1.43 -29.15 -1.52
C PRO A 587 -0.38 -29.91 -2.32
N PRO A 588 -0.57 -31.24 -2.53
CA PRO A 588 0.31 -32.04 -3.37
C PRO A 588 0.47 -31.46 -4.77
N PHE A 589 1.70 -31.48 -5.30
CA PHE A 589 2.02 -30.86 -6.60
C PHE A 589 1.34 -31.53 -7.78
N GLU A 590 0.99 -32.82 -7.68
CA GLU A 590 0.30 -33.59 -8.71
C GLU A 590 -1.17 -33.23 -8.83
N THR A 591 -1.72 -32.61 -7.79
CA THR A 591 -3.09 -32.13 -7.80
C THR A 591 -3.10 -30.67 -8.18
N ARG A 592 -3.76 -30.30 -9.26
CA ARG A 592 -4.06 -28.90 -9.61
C ARG A 592 -5.18 -28.34 -8.75
N ALA A 593 -5.28 -28.83 -7.57
CA ALA A 593 -6.38 -28.59 -6.70
C ALA A 593 -6.18 -27.28 -5.96
N ASP A 594 -7.12 -26.41 -6.12
CA ASP A 594 -7.27 -25.23 -5.32
C ASP A 594 -7.72 -25.64 -3.91
N TYR A 595 -7.07 -25.13 -2.88
CA TYR A 595 -7.50 -25.30 -1.49
C TYR A 595 -7.46 -26.72 -0.91
N GLY A 596 -6.52 -27.53 -1.35
CA GLY A 596 -6.19 -28.77 -0.65
C GLY A 596 -5.65 -28.52 0.75
N ALA A 597 -5.61 -29.55 1.58
CA ALA A 597 -4.96 -29.47 2.88
C ALA A 597 -3.48 -29.12 2.71
N PRO A 598 -2.98 -28.01 3.31
CA PRO A 598 -1.56 -27.81 3.38
C PRO A 598 -0.93 -29.00 4.08
N VAL A 599 -0.02 -29.69 3.40
CA VAL A 599 0.77 -30.74 4.03
C VAL A 599 1.96 -30.04 4.67
N GLU A 600 2.02 -30.03 6.00
CA GLU A 600 3.14 -29.44 6.70
C GLU A 600 4.41 -30.22 6.43
N ARG A 601 5.37 -29.58 5.77
CA ARG A 601 6.67 -30.13 5.45
C ARG A 601 7.77 -29.22 5.94
N ARG A 602 8.63 -29.73 6.83
CA ARG A 602 9.74 -29.00 7.44
C ARG A 602 11.07 -29.66 7.10
N PHE A 603 12.10 -28.85 6.90
CA PHE A 603 13.39 -29.33 6.42
C PHE A 603 14.55 -28.67 7.17
N ALA A 604 15.57 -29.45 7.46
CA ALA A 604 16.78 -29.03 8.16
C ALA A 604 17.73 -28.17 7.27
N GLY A 605 17.56 -28.19 5.94
CA GLY A 605 18.42 -27.42 5.03
C GLY A 605 17.83 -27.32 3.64
N LEU A 606 18.35 -26.36 2.87
CA LEU A 606 17.87 -26.00 1.53
C LEU A 606 17.87 -27.20 0.57
N LYS A 607 18.90 -28.04 0.59
CA LYS A 607 18.98 -29.18 -0.32
C LYS A 607 17.87 -30.20 -0.11
N ALA A 608 17.54 -30.51 1.14
CA ALA A 608 16.46 -31.45 1.46
C ALA A 608 15.09 -30.81 1.13
N TYR A 609 14.92 -29.54 1.44
CA TYR A 609 13.75 -28.76 1.11
C TYR A 609 13.49 -28.74 -0.42
N SER A 610 14.50 -28.35 -1.21
CA SER A 610 14.39 -28.24 -2.66
C SER A 610 14.10 -29.60 -3.31
N ALA A 611 14.78 -30.68 -2.86
CA ALA A 611 14.56 -32.04 -3.39
C ALA A 611 13.14 -32.54 -3.13
N ALA A 612 12.58 -32.23 -1.95
CA ALA A 612 11.24 -32.70 -1.57
C ALA A 612 10.09 -31.88 -2.12
N THR A 613 10.30 -30.58 -2.37
CA THR A 613 9.24 -29.64 -2.75
C THR A 613 9.29 -29.23 -4.21
N GLY A 614 10.43 -29.40 -4.88
CA GLY A 614 10.68 -28.88 -6.20
C GLY A 614 10.91 -27.37 -6.25
N GLN A 615 10.83 -26.69 -5.10
CA GLN A 615 11.06 -25.24 -4.98
C GLN A 615 12.55 -24.95 -4.78
N ASP A 616 12.96 -23.71 -5.07
CA ASP A 616 14.29 -23.17 -4.77
C ASP A 616 15.46 -24.04 -5.28
N ARG A 617 15.31 -24.62 -6.48
CA ARG A 617 16.33 -25.48 -7.10
C ARG A 617 17.60 -24.72 -7.48
N HIS A 618 17.45 -23.43 -7.78
CA HIS A 618 18.53 -22.54 -8.17
C HIS A 618 18.87 -21.53 -7.07
N SER A 619 18.29 -21.70 -5.88
CA SER A 619 18.53 -20.84 -4.73
C SER A 619 19.79 -21.27 -3.95
N ALA A 620 20.31 -20.37 -3.12
CA ALA A 620 21.55 -20.61 -2.38
C ALA A 620 21.44 -20.19 -0.91
N GLU A 621 22.13 -20.94 -0.02
CA GLU A 621 22.38 -20.47 1.34
C GLU A 621 23.56 -19.49 1.33
N LEU A 622 23.32 -18.29 1.83
CA LEU A 622 24.23 -17.15 1.86
C LEU A 622 24.36 -16.64 3.29
N GLY A 623 25.18 -15.63 3.52
CA GLY A 623 25.33 -14.96 4.81
C GLY A 623 25.26 -13.45 4.68
N HIS A 624 25.30 -12.73 5.79
CA HIS A 624 25.37 -11.27 5.83
C HIS A 624 26.68 -10.73 5.19
N ASP A 625 27.68 -11.58 5.00
CA ASP A 625 28.95 -11.30 4.34
C ASP A 625 28.82 -11.05 2.83
N VAL A 626 27.65 -11.32 2.23
CA VAL A 626 27.37 -10.91 0.84
C VAL A 626 27.34 -9.39 0.67
N PHE A 627 27.06 -8.65 1.74
CA PHE A 627 27.01 -7.18 1.74
C PHE A 627 28.34 -6.53 2.14
N VAL A 628 28.51 -5.28 1.75
CA VAL A 628 29.66 -4.46 2.20
C VAL A 628 29.62 -4.29 3.71
N LYS A 629 28.44 -3.99 4.28
CA LYS A 629 28.23 -3.85 5.72
C LYS A 629 26.78 -4.17 6.09
N ALA A 630 26.54 -5.28 6.74
CA ALA A 630 25.23 -5.68 7.22
C ALA A 630 25.33 -6.34 8.59
N PRO A 631 25.38 -5.57 9.68
CA PRO A 631 25.34 -6.16 11.02
C PRO A 631 24.04 -6.97 11.18
N VAL A 632 24.15 -8.14 11.81
CA VAL A 632 22.99 -8.98 12.06
C VAL A 632 22.12 -8.35 13.14
N PRO A 633 20.84 -8.08 12.87
CA PRO A 633 19.93 -7.62 13.91
C PRO A 633 19.79 -8.66 15.03
N ASP A 634 19.68 -8.20 16.28
CA ASP A 634 19.54 -9.06 17.45
C ASP A 634 18.11 -9.02 17.99
N PRO A 635 17.31 -10.09 17.83
CA PRO A 635 15.93 -10.12 18.27
C PRO A 635 15.77 -10.06 19.80
N ALA A 636 16.85 -10.23 20.57
CA ALA A 636 16.84 -10.04 22.01
C ALA A 636 16.92 -8.55 22.43
N GLN A 637 17.33 -7.67 21.53
CA GLN A 637 17.43 -6.24 21.76
C GLN A 637 16.23 -5.50 21.12
N VAL A 638 15.04 -5.82 21.58
CA VAL A 638 13.78 -5.30 20.99
C VAL A 638 13.69 -3.77 20.94
N ALA A 639 14.30 -3.07 21.90
CA ALA A 639 14.32 -1.61 21.97
C ALA A 639 15.40 -0.97 21.07
N ARG A 640 16.24 -1.78 20.42
CA ARG A 640 17.32 -1.25 19.56
C ARG A 640 16.77 -0.82 18.21
N LEU A 641 16.95 0.45 17.90
CA LEU A 641 16.67 0.98 16.56
C LEU A 641 17.91 0.83 15.67
N TYR A 642 17.73 0.14 14.55
CA TYR A 642 18.73 0.01 13.50
C TYR A 642 18.60 1.19 12.56
N ARG A 643 19.70 1.85 12.20
CA ARG A 643 19.66 3.03 11.35
C ARG A 643 20.16 2.72 9.94
N PRO A 644 19.59 3.33 8.90
CA PRO A 644 20.07 3.14 7.53
C PRO A 644 21.59 3.36 7.38
N ASP A 645 22.16 4.32 8.06
CA ASP A 645 23.61 4.65 8.01
C ASP A 645 24.50 3.56 8.63
N ASP A 646 23.94 2.67 9.44
CA ASP A 646 24.67 1.54 9.99
C ASP A 646 24.87 0.41 8.98
N TYR A 647 24.20 0.47 7.84
CA TYR A 647 24.15 -0.55 6.81
C TYR A 647 24.68 -0.05 5.48
N ASP A 648 25.40 -0.88 4.77
CA ASP A 648 25.70 -0.77 3.35
C ASP A 648 25.37 -2.09 2.68
N LEU A 649 24.15 -2.17 2.17
CA LEU A 649 23.57 -3.39 1.58
C LEU A 649 23.95 -3.58 0.10
N ARG A 650 24.92 -2.79 -0.42
CA ARG A 650 25.52 -3.11 -1.72
C ARG A 650 26.24 -4.43 -1.65
N LEU A 651 26.18 -5.20 -2.70
CA LEU A 651 26.85 -6.49 -2.77
C LEU A 651 28.38 -6.29 -2.82
N ARG A 652 29.11 -7.14 -2.11
CA ARG A 652 30.58 -7.24 -2.27
C ARG A 652 30.91 -7.83 -3.63
N ARG A 653 31.94 -7.36 -4.29
CA ARG A 653 32.38 -7.81 -5.62
C ARG A 653 32.61 -9.34 -5.76
N GLN A 654 32.81 -10.04 -4.67
CA GLN A 654 33.03 -11.50 -4.63
C GLN A 654 31.83 -12.25 -4.05
N SER A 655 30.71 -11.58 -3.90
CA SER A 655 29.48 -12.18 -3.35
C SER A 655 28.93 -13.25 -4.29
N ARG A 656 28.47 -14.36 -3.72
CA ARG A 656 27.74 -15.39 -4.46
C ARG A 656 26.31 -14.98 -4.85
N ALA A 657 25.86 -13.81 -4.43
CA ALA A 657 24.59 -13.23 -4.84
C ALA A 657 24.67 -12.53 -6.21
N ILE A 658 25.90 -12.31 -6.71
CA ILE A 658 26.14 -11.68 -8.01
C ILE A 658 25.89 -12.70 -9.13
N ASP A 659 25.22 -12.29 -10.20
CA ASP A 659 24.88 -13.12 -11.37
C ASP A 659 24.10 -14.40 -11.00
N ALA A 660 23.39 -14.40 -9.89
CA ALA A 660 22.72 -15.60 -9.34
C ALA A 660 21.19 -15.59 -9.50
N GLY A 661 20.64 -14.54 -10.07
CA GLY A 661 19.21 -14.39 -10.31
C GLY A 661 18.77 -14.86 -11.70
N VAL A 662 17.47 -14.78 -11.94
CA VAL A 662 16.82 -15.07 -13.22
C VAL A 662 16.31 -13.80 -13.87
N ALA A 663 16.37 -13.72 -15.20
CA ALA A 663 15.80 -12.62 -15.96
C ALA A 663 14.27 -12.57 -15.79
N LEU A 664 13.77 -11.42 -15.43
CA LEU A 664 12.36 -11.08 -15.31
C LEU A 664 12.11 -9.88 -16.21
N ALA A 665 11.46 -10.11 -17.35
CA ALA A 665 11.24 -9.08 -18.36
C ALA A 665 10.66 -7.81 -17.71
N HIS A 666 11.20 -6.66 -18.05
CA HIS A 666 10.80 -5.35 -17.56
C HIS A 666 11.06 -5.07 -16.06
N VAL A 667 11.56 -6.05 -15.30
CA VAL A 667 11.94 -5.87 -13.89
C VAL A 667 13.45 -5.69 -13.74
N ASN A 668 14.23 -6.43 -14.53
CA ASN A 668 15.68 -6.46 -14.41
C ASN A 668 16.40 -6.53 -15.78
N ASP A 669 15.76 -6.05 -16.86
CA ASP A 669 16.31 -6.07 -18.23
C ASP A 669 17.67 -5.36 -18.36
N GLY A 670 17.92 -4.37 -17.51
CA GLY A 670 19.15 -3.59 -17.49
C GLY A 670 20.22 -4.11 -16.54
N HIS A 671 20.13 -5.38 -16.08
CA HIS A 671 21.13 -5.92 -15.15
C HIS A 671 22.56 -5.88 -15.72
N ALA A 672 23.51 -5.67 -14.85
CA ALA A 672 24.92 -5.75 -15.17
C ALA A 672 25.41 -7.21 -15.03
N GLY A 673 26.38 -7.63 -15.86
CA GLY A 673 26.94 -8.97 -15.74
C GLY A 673 26.25 -10.02 -16.61
N ARG A 674 26.29 -11.29 -16.18
CA ARG A 674 25.78 -12.44 -16.94
C ARG A 674 24.33 -12.77 -16.65
N ALA A 675 23.88 -12.41 -15.45
CA ALA A 675 22.53 -12.60 -14.97
C ALA A 675 22.25 -11.53 -13.90
N PRO A 676 20.97 -11.27 -13.54
CA PRO A 676 20.65 -10.33 -12.48
C PRO A 676 21.23 -10.78 -11.14
N ASP A 677 21.55 -9.82 -10.29
CA ASP A 677 21.97 -10.07 -8.91
C ASP A 677 20.76 -10.41 -8.03
N LEU A 678 21.01 -11.09 -6.91
CA LEU A 678 19.98 -11.31 -5.90
C LEU A 678 19.83 -10.06 -4.99
N GLY A 679 18.59 -9.79 -4.58
CA GLY A 679 18.25 -8.70 -3.69
C GLY A 679 17.89 -7.40 -4.39
N ALA A 680 17.80 -6.33 -3.61
CA ALA A 680 17.28 -5.04 -4.05
C ALA A 680 18.26 -4.25 -4.94
N TYR A 681 19.54 -4.51 -4.83
CA TYR A 681 20.59 -3.74 -5.49
C TYR A 681 21.38 -4.57 -6.48
N GLU A 682 21.63 -4.00 -7.64
CA GLU A 682 22.50 -4.57 -8.69
C GLU A 682 23.92 -4.01 -8.52
N LEU A 683 24.94 -4.86 -8.62
CA LEU A 683 26.32 -4.45 -8.50
C LEU A 683 26.72 -3.57 -9.69
N GLY A 684 27.20 -2.36 -9.40
CA GLY A 684 27.62 -1.40 -10.44
C GLY A 684 26.55 -0.38 -10.81
N GLU A 685 25.31 -0.61 -10.42
CA GLU A 685 24.23 0.37 -10.60
C GLU A 685 24.16 1.38 -9.44
N PRO A 686 23.71 2.61 -9.72
CA PRO A 686 23.45 3.59 -8.66
C PRO A 686 22.41 3.09 -7.65
N LEU A 687 22.63 3.41 -6.37
CA LEU A 687 21.61 3.10 -5.36
C LEU A 687 20.32 3.90 -5.63
N PRO A 688 19.15 3.29 -5.41
CA PRO A 688 17.89 4.01 -5.44
C PRO A 688 17.89 5.18 -4.44
N HIS A 689 17.22 6.25 -4.82
CA HIS A 689 16.94 7.34 -3.89
C HIS A 689 15.73 6.96 -3.01
N TYR A 690 15.87 7.14 -1.71
CA TYR A 690 14.81 6.92 -0.73
C TYR A 690 14.48 8.23 -0.02
N GLY A 691 13.19 8.49 0.18
CA GLY A 691 12.72 9.70 0.83
C GLY A 691 12.69 10.93 -0.10
N PRO A 692 12.48 12.14 0.45
CA PRO A 692 12.27 13.35 -0.33
C PRO A 692 13.43 13.65 -1.28
N ARG A 693 13.09 13.98 -2.52
CA ARG A 693 14.05 14.44 -3.54
C ARG A 693 14.41 15.89 -3.29
N PRO A 694 15.64 16.30 -3.64
CA PRO A 694 16.12 17.67 -3.43
C PRO A 694 15.32 18.74 -4.19
#